data_bd680b830d8b47a278b7c3ed580da9e5
#
_entry.id   bd680b830d8b47a278b7c3ed580da9e5
#
_cell.length_a   1.000
_cell.length_b   1.000
_cell.length_c   1.000
_cell.angle_alpha   90.00
_cell.angle_beta   90.00
_cell.angle_gamma   90.00
#
_symmetry.space_group_name_H-M   'P 1'
#
loop_
_entity.id
_entity.type
_entity.pdbx_description
1 polymer ?
#
loop_
_entity_poly.entity_id
_entity_poly.type
_entity_poly.pdbx_seq_one_letter_code
_entity_poly.pdbx_strand_id
1 'polypeptide(L)'
;MDGDFSLFTGGQGGRKAVRNPFEEAFGTRPVPARPLDRGMGEAVGRRTVFRPSDREDFGRVADRVAAGNAGLLTTVGDAEIMQLRNAIATGALLTSGRHLQHGDSTQPDRNMEMFTNCATAICSFAKFYLLLNGSGVGRAYDDELCVVDWGQAPDLKFVLSLDHPDYPHDRASLLRFGLEMQILPWGTAQEAFDAEIEAQVRAFLERTVLARAPEGDELLHVIEDSREGWGKAVETIEAMAFRGERDRTLVLDFSAIRCAGSPIAGMQGRPASGPVSLLRGLLNVREHVIEAARAGDMPLWEQALRVDHYLSVEVQVGGARRAARMATKSWRDADVLRFIRAKEEGGLWTANHSVMVDAEFWDYVNDHAKADPLASHARTVFAEATRCAWINGEPGFINGDRLEDNRTGSARLKQVHADGRDFRSHRYQATEGAALLADLAQRATSAHFPVTTNPCGEITLHVTGGYCVIGDFAPLLACPVAPEDVTPGQVPAETAAVWDARVRDSVRLGVRFLLRANRMDALYGEEVRRTNRIGIGPTGLHEWAWVRFGLDFRDLLDEERAAPFWNAVRELSTIAKSEADAYAHETGTARPITVTTVKPAGTTSKLFGLTEGAHLPARRQYLRWVQFKGVRREDGTWEAGTDPLLPTYERKGYPVRSLRSFPGMSIVGFPTVPLIQRLGMGERVVTAPEASPEEQYRWLELLEKYWIGAEQGNQVSYTLKVYTDRHSLDSFRAMVAANQPHVRCCAVLPSRPDSGLGYEYLPEEEVSAGKFAAITAMIQDDEVREVVDWAHLQCASGVCPI
;
A
#
# COMPACT_ATOMS: atom_id res chain seq x y z
N MET A 1 24.27 35.57 -4.85
CA MET A 1 23.69 36.10 -6.10
C MET A 1 22.19 36.06 -5.88
N ASP A 2 21.67 37.25 -5.58
CA ASP A 2 20.27 37.48 -5.27
C ASP A 2 19.49 37.44 -6.59
N GLY A 3 18.56 36.53 -6.71
CA GLY A 3 17.62 36.42 -7.83
C GLY A 3 16.26 36.99 -7.46
N ASP A 4 16.01 38.15 -7.98
CA ASP A 4 14.80 38.96 -7.89
C ASP A 4 13.54 38.22 -8.36
N PHE A 5 12.55 38.06 -7.48
CA PHE A 5 11.21 37.52 -7.79
C PHE A 5 10.17 38.65 -7.80
N SER A 6 10.27 39.52 -8.79
CA SER A 6 9.20 40.48 -9.09
C SER A 6 8.79 40.41 -10.57
N LEU A 7 7.79 39.61 -10.90
CA LEU A 7 7.00 39.76 -12.14
C LEU A 7 5.67 39.03 -11.98
N PHE A 8 4.62 39.80 -11.70
CA PHE A 8 3.28 39.69 -12.34
C PHE A 8 2.31 40.66 -11.63
N THR A 9 2.34 41.88 -12.09
CA THR A 9 1.23 42.84 -11.87
C THR A 9 0.45 42.94 -13.18
N GLY A 10 -0.84 42.59 -13.16
CA GLY A 10 -1.75 42.87 -14.25
C GLY A 10 -3.07 42.14 -14.19
N GLY A 11 -4.13 42.75 -13.69
CA GLY A 11 -5.50 42.30 -13.83
C GLY A 11 -6.38 42.61 -12.61
N GLN A 12 -7.01 43.78 -12.57
CA GLN A 12 -8.06 44.10 -11.58
C GLN A 12 -9.34 43.31 -11.92
N GLY A 13 -9.45 42.09 -11.35
CA GLY A 13 -10.72 41.45 -11.10
C GLY A 13 -10.76 41.16 -9.60
N GLY A 14 -11.81 41.63 -8.89
CA GLY A 14 -11.92 41.53 -7.44
C GLY A 14 -11.61 40.14 -6.93
N ARG A 15 -10.38 39.94 -6.40
CA ARG A 15 -10.00 38.70 -5.73
C ARG A 15 -10.85 38.59 -4.48
N LYS A 16 -11.72 37.57 -4.40
CA LYS A 16 -12.29 37.17 -3.09
C LYS A 16 -11.13 36.96 -2.15
N ALA A 17 -11.18 37.58 -0.97
CA ALA A 17 -10.18 37.37 0.05
C ALA A 17 -10.08 35.87 0.34
N VAL A 18 -8.88 35.30 0.20
CA VAL A 18 -8.64 33.89 0.51
C VAL A 18 -8.84 33.73 2.01
N ARG A 19 -9.71 32.80 2.41
CA ARG A 19 -9.96 32.50 3.81
C ARG A 19 -8.67 31.96 4.47
N ASN A 20 -8.25 32.58 5.57
CA ASN A 20 -7.19 32.03 6.41
C ASN A 20 -7.82 31.30 7.60
N PRO A 21 -7.90 29.94 7.61
CA PRO A 21 -8.47 29.17 8.69
C PRO A 21 -7.47 28.82 9.79
N PHE A 22 -6.19 29.14 9.60
CA PHE A 22 -5.10 28.71 10.46
C PHE A 22 -4.97 29.60 11.69
N GLU A 23 -4.56 28.98 12.78
CA GLU A 23 -4.15 29.68 14.02
C GLU A 23 -2.69 30.14 13.93
N GLU A 24 -2.02 29.87 12.80
CA GLU A 24 -0.61 30.16 12.52
C GLU A 24 0.36 29.61 13.58
N ALA A 25 -0.04 28.47 14.16
CA ALA A 25 0.66 27.85 15.30
C ALA A 25 2.07 27.30 14.96
N PHE A 26 2.37 27.10 13.67
CA PHE A 26 3.72 26.70 13.23
C PHE A 26 4.64 27.88 12.91
N GLY A 27 4.15 29.11 12.99
CA GLY A 27 4.92 30.34 12.73
C GLY A 27 5.18 30.58 11.24
N THR A 28 5.72 31.77 10.93
CA THR A 28 5.96 32.24 9.55
C THR A 28 7.43 32.19 9.14
N ARG A 29 8.30 31.57 9.96
CA ARG A 29 9.73 31.34 9.66
C ARG A 29 10.04 29.85 9.65
N PRO A 30 11.02 29.40 8.84
CA PRO A 30 11.42 28.01 8.83
C PRO A 30 11.86 27.52 10.21
N VAL A 31 11.31 26.40 10.66
CA VAL A 31 11.76 25.72 11.87
C VAL A 31 12.71 24.57 11.52
N PRO A 32 13.67 24.21 12.40
CA PRO A 32 14.49 23.03 12.21
C PRO A 32 13.62 21.76 12.06
N ALA A 33 14.08 20.86 11.20
CA ALA A 33 13.42 19.57 11.06
C ALA A 33 13.67 18.70 12.31
N ARG A 34 12.66 17.93 12.69
CA ARG A 34 12.81 16.91 13.72
C ARG A 34 13.76 15.81 13.24
N PRO A 35 14.73 15.38 14.06
CA PRO A 35 15.58 14.21 13.72
C PRO A 35 14.73 12.96 13.54
N LEU A 36 15.11 12.12 12.57
CA LEU A 36 14.52 10.80 12.41
C LEU A 36 14.86 9.89 13.59
N ASP A 37 14.01 8.90 13.85
CA ASP A 37 14.30 7.89 14.86
C ASP A 37 15.55 7.09 14.46
N ARG A 38 16.49 6.93 15.40
CA ARG A 38 17.76 6.26 15.14
C ARG A 38 17.55 4.82 14.67
N GLY A 39 18.38 4.40 13.72
CA GLY A 39 18.33 3.06 13.17
C GLY A 39 17.14 2.87 12.22
N MET A 40 15.96 2.54 12.73
CA MET A 40 14.80 2.22 11.89
C MET A 40 14.29 3.44 11.11
N GLY A 41 14.10 4.58 11.74
CA GLY A 41 13.60 5.79 11.09
C GLY A 41 14.56 6.27 10.01
N GLU A 42 15.87 6.26 10.28
CA GLU A 42 16.91 6.60 9.32
C GLU A 42 16.93 5.60 8.14
N ALA A 43 16.85 4.29 8.41
CA ALA A 43 16.82 3.27 7.35
C ALA A 43 15.62 3.43 6.44
N VAL A 44 14.43 3.71 7.00
CA VAL A 44 13.22 3.99 6.25
C VAL A 44 13.35 5.29 5.46
N GLY A 45 13.93 6.34 6.05
CA GLY A 45 14.19 7.62 5.40
C GLY A 45 15.07 7.45 4.15
N ARG A 46 16.22 6.79 4.29
CA ARG A 46 17.17 6.50 3.20
C ARG A 46 16.53 5.67 2.09
N ARG A 47 15.75 4.66 2.46
CA ARG A 47 15.17 3.73 1.50
C ARG A 47 13.97 4.28 0.74
N THR A 48 13.12 5.10 1.39
CA THR A 48 11.78 5.42 0.88
C THR A 48 11.44 6.90 0.78
N VAL A 49 12.22 7.80 1.36
CA VAL A 49 11.90 9.22 1.46
C VAL A 49 12.96 10.10 0.81
N PHE A 50 14.22 9.95 1.20
CA PHE A 50 15.29 10.81 0.73
C PHE A 50 15.61 10.61 -0.75
N ARG A 51 15.93 11.72 -1.39
CA ARG A 51 16.60 11.81 -2.70
C ARG A 51 18.05 12.25 -2.51
N PRO A 52 18.92 12.02 -3.48
CA PRO A 52 20.31 12.52 -3.43
C PRO A 52 20.39 14.02 -3.16
N SER A 53 19.48 14.80 -3.74
CA SER A 53 19.37 16.24 -3.53
C SER A 53 19.03 16.66 -2.10
N ASP A 54 18.36 15.80 -1.35
CA ASP A 54 17.95 16.09 0.03
C ASP A 54 19.13 16.00 1.01
N ARG A 55 20.21 15.28 0.66
CA ARG A 55 21.41 15.07 1.50
C ARG A 55 21.05 14.55 2.90
N GLU A 56 20.07 13.65 2.97
CA GLU A 56 19.52 13.08 4.22
C GLU A 56 18.98 14.14 5.21
N ASP A 57 18.64 15.32 4.74
CA ASP A 57 18.03 16.40 5.52
C ASP A 57 16.50 16.40 5.32
N PHE A 58 15.76 16.06 6.38
CA PHE A 58 14.29 16.03 6.34
C PHE A 58 13.68 17.44 6.17
N GLY A 59 14.42 18.51 6.53
CA GLY A 59 14.02 19.89 6.25
C GLY A 59 13.92 20.18 4.76
N ARG A 60 14.87 19.66 3.94
CA ARG A 60 14.82 19.77 2.49
C ARG A 60 13.65 18.97 1.87
N VAL A 61 13.33 17.82 2.46
CA VAL A 61 12.12 17.08 2.08
C VAL A 61 10.88 17.94 2.33
N ALA A 62 10.78 18.57 3.51
CA ALA A 62 9.66 19.46 3.84
C ALA A 62 9.56 20.65 2.87
N ASP A 63 10.70 21.28 2.53
CA ASP A 63 10.77 22.41 1.59
C ASP A 63 10.19 22.02 0.22
N ARG A 64 10.72 20.94 -0.40
CA ARG A 64 10.28 20.53 -1.75
C ARG A 64 8.84 20.02 -1.79
N VAL A 65 8.39 19.31 -0.74
CA VAL A 65 7.02 18.75 -0.70
C VAL A 65 5.98 19.86 -0.50
N ALA A 66 6.25 20.81 0.40
CA ALA A 66 5.36 21.95 0.61
C ALA A 66 5.24 22.81 -0.66
N ALA A 67 6.39 23.17 -1.28
CA ALA A 67 6.40 23.95 -2.51
C ALA A 67 5.72 23.21 -3.69
N GLY A 68 6.00 21.90 -3.85
CA GLY A 68 5.40 21.10 -4.93
C GLY A 68 3.90 20.97 -4.80
N ASN A 69 3.38 20.76 -3.58
CA ASN A 69 1.94 20.70 -3.35
C ASN A 69 1.26 22.06 -3.54
N ALA A 70 1.87 23.14 -3.04
CA ALA A 70 1.35 24.50 -3.25
C ALA A 70 1.29 24.86 -4.74
N GLY A 71 2.26 24.40 -5.54
CA GLY A 71 2.30 24.60 -6.99
C GLY A 71 1.14 23.99 -7.76
N LEU A 72 0.35 23.09 -7.15
CA LEU A 72 -0.87 22.55 -7.75
C LEU A 72 -2.03 23.56 -7.80
N LEU A 73 -1.94 24.67 -7.06
CA LEU A 73 -2.97 25.71 -7.02
C LEU A 73 -2.33 27.09 -6.82
N THR A 74 -2.44 27.95 -7.81
CA THR A 74 -1.80 29.27 -7.85
C THR A 74 -2.27 30.27 -6.79
N THR A 75 -3.34 29.95 -6.05
CA THR A 75 -3.92 30.82 -5.01
C THR A 75 -3.37 30.56 -3.61
N VAL A 76 -2.45 29.60 -3.43
CA VAL A 76 -1.84 29.30 -2.12
C VAL A 76 -0.84 30.40 -1.76
N GLY A 77 -1.05 31.04 -0.62
CA GLY A 77 -0.17 32.14 -0.15
C GLY A 77 1.08 31.64 0.59
N ASP A 78 2.12 32.47 0.61
CA ASP A 78 3.42 32.14 1.24
C ASP A 78 3.29 31.74 2.72
N ALA A 79 2.36 32.36 3.46
CA ALA A 79 2.08 32.01 4.86
C ALA A 79 1.61 30.56 5.00
N GLU A 80 0.68 30.11 4.15
CA GLU A 80 0.22 28.73 4.16
C GLU A 80 1.34 27.77 3.75
N ILE A 81 2.16 28.12 2.76
CA ILE A 81 3.32 27.29 2.33
C ILE A 81 4.28 27.12 3.51
N MET A 82 4.56 28.19 4.25
CA MET A 82 5.47 28.10 5.42
C MET A 82 4.87 27.28 6.55
N GLN A 83 3.58 27.45 6.85
CA GLN A 83 2.87 26.62 7.83
C GLN A 83 2.94 25.13 7.43
N LEU A 84 2.66 24.81 6.17
CA LEU A 84 2.72 23.45 5.63
C LEU A 84 4.14 22.88 5.74
N ARG A 85 5.13 23.65 5.31
CA ARG A 85 6.55 23.27 5.43
C ARG A 85 6.93 22.93 6.87
N ASN A 86 6.54 23.76 7.81
CA ASN A 86 6.88 23.60 9.22
C ASN A 86 6.13 22.43 9.86
N ALA A 87 4.88 22.22 9.52
CA ALA A 87 4.11 21.05 9.95
C ALA A 87 4.76 19.73 9.47
N ILE A 88 5.27 19.69 8.22
CA ILE A 88 6.00 18.52 7.70
C ILE A 88 7.35 18.38 8.40
N ALA A 89 8.13 19.45 8.53
CA ALA A 89 9.47 19.42 9.12
C ALA A 89 9.46 18.94 10.59
N THR A 90 8.45 19.31 11.36
CA THR A 90 8.28 18.85 12.74
C THR A 90 7.76 17.43 12.86
N GLY A 91 7.28 16.83 11.75
CA GLY A 91 6.59 15.54 11.75
C GLY A 91 5.14 15.60 12.17
N ALA A 92 4.60 16.79 12.48
CA ALA A 92 3.19 16.94 12.87
C ALA A 92 2.23 16.60 11.72
N LEU A 93 2.65 16.84 10.46
CA LEU A 93 1.99 16.39 9.25
C LEU A 93 2.94 15.51 8.44
N LEU A 94 2.58 14.26 8.25
CA LEU A 94 3.45 13.25 7.63
C LEU A 94 3.08 12.94 6.18
N THR A 95 1.98 13.51 5.67
CA THR A 95 1.47 13.24 4.31
C THR A 95 1.48 11.73 4.00
N SER A 96 1.94 11.31 2.82
CA SER A 96 2.22 9.90 2.54
C SER A 96 3.68 9.72 2.12
N GLY A 97 4.22 8.52 2.27
CA GLY A 97 5.59 8.21 1.87
C GLY A 97 5.88 8.57 0.41
N ARG A 98 4.88 8.49 -0.48
CA ARG A 98 5.02 8.88 -1.91
C ARG A 98 5.14 10.38 -2.09
N HIS A 99 4.34 11.15 -1.38
CA HIS A 99 4.47 12.61 -1.39
C HIS A 99 5.81 13.05 -0.81
N LEU A 100 6.26 12.40 0.28
CA LEU A 100 7.59 12.67 0.82
C LEU A 100 8.70 12.34 -0.18
N GLN A 101 8.56 11.29 -0.98
CA GLN A 101 9.56 10.88 -1.97
C GLN A 101 9.47 11.70 -3.26
N HIS A 102 8.28 11.90 -3.83
CA HIS A 102 8.08 12.41 -5.19
C HIS A 102 7.52 13.83 -5.25
N GLY A 103 7.04 14.39 -4.14
CA GLY A 103 6.50 15.75 -4.09
C GLY A 103 7.61 16.80 -4.26
N ASP A 104 7.58 17.53 -5.38
CA ASP A 104 8.52 18.60 -5.73
C ASP A 104 7.90 19.50 -6.82
N SER A 105 8.68 20.42 -7.37
CA SER A 105 8.25 21.32 -8.43
C SER A 105 7.79 20.63 -9.71
N THR A 106 8.15 19.36 -9.93
CA THR A 106 7.69 18.55 -11.07
C THR A 106 6.39 17.81 -10.81
N GLN A 107 5.83 17.92 -9.60
CA GLN A 107 4.57 17.25 -9.21
C GLN A 107 3.40 17.57 -10.15
N PRO A 108 3.20 18.82 -10.62
CA PRO A 108 2.14 19.16 -11.57
C PRO A 108 2.23 18.43 -12.92
N ASP A 109 3.44 18.07 -13.35
CA ASP A 109 3.71 17.36 -14.61
C ASP A 109 3.53 15.85 -14.51
N ARG A 110 3.20 15.36 -13.32
CA ARG A 110 2.99 13.92 -13.04
C ARG A 110 1.51 13.63 -12.90
N ASN A 111 1.13 12.42 -13.29
CA ASN A 111 -0.21 11.94 -13.04
C ASN A 111 -0.38 11.47 -11.59
N MET A 112 -1.63 11.42 -11.16
CA MET A 112 -2.03 11.11 -9.79
C MET A 112 -1.64 9.68 -9.37
N GLU A 113 -1.53 8.74 -10.33
CA GLU A 113 -1.14 7.34 -10.07
C GLU A 113 0.19 7.22 -9.32
N MET A 114 1.11 8.15 -9.50
CA MET A 114 2.38 8.16 -8.78
C MET A 114 2.25 8.54 -7.29
N PHE A 115 1.19 9.21 -6.91
CA PHE A 115 0.96 9.74 -5.55
C PHE A 115 -0.11 8.98 -4.78
N THR A 116 -1.00 8.25 -5.48
CA THR A 116 -2.05 7.47 -4.84
C THR A 116 -1.50 6.18 -4.23
N ASN A 117 -1.87 5.94 -2.98
CA ASN A 117 -1.60 4.66 -2.34
C ASN A 117 -2.79 3.69 -2.49
N CYS A 118 -3.98 4.20 -2.78
CA CYS A 118 -5.24 3.47 -2.73
C CYS A 118 -6.00 3.64 -4.04
N ALA A 119 -6.22 2.53 -4.72
CA ALA A 119 -6.97 2.47 -5.97
C ALA A 119 -7.83 1.22 -6.02
N THR A 120 -8.79 1.19 -6.96
CA THR A 120 -9.51 -0.01 -7.38
C THR A 120 -9.44 -0.15 -8.88
N ALA A 121 -9.65 -1.36 -9.37
CA ALA A 121 -9.74 -1.68 -10.78
C ALA A 121 -10.69 -2.83 -11.01
N ILE A 122 -11.41 -2.81 -12.14
CA ILE A 122 -12.43 -3.83 -12.45
C ILE A 122 -11.90 -4.96 -13.34
N CYS A 123 -10.77 -4.76 -14.03
CA CYS A 123 -10.15 -5.72 -14.94
C CYS A 123 -8.64 -5.87 -14.67
N SER A 124 -8.03 -6.87 -15.27
CA SER A 124 -6.65 -7.26 -14.97
C SER A 124 -5.62 -6.26 -15.52
N PHE A 125 -5.79 -5.76 -16.76
CA PHE A 125 -4.84 -4.79 -17.31
C PHE A 125 -4.85 -3.46 -16.55
N ALA A 126 -6.02 -2.98 -16.16
CA ALA A 126 -6.15 -1.76 -15.35
C ALA A 126 -5.47 -1.94 -13.99
N LYS A 127 -5.71 -3.07 -13.34
CA LYS A 127 -5.07 -3.43 -12.08
C LYS A 127 -3.56 -3.51 -12.20
N PHE A 128 -3.06 -4.18 -13.23
CA PHE A 128 -1.63 -4.33 -13.47
C PHE A 128 -0.95 -2.97 -13.70
N TYR A 129 -1.53 -2.12 -14.53
CA TYR A 129 -1.00 -0.77 -14.77
C TYR A 129 -0.94 0.07 -13.49
N LEU A 130 -1.97 0.03 -12.65
CA LEU A 130 -1.99 0.72 -11.36
C LEU A 130 -0.93 0.18 -10.40
N LEU A 131 -0.74 -1.13 -10.36
CA LEU A 131 0.32 -1.76 -9.57
C LEU A 131 1.71 -1.36 -10.05
N LEU A 132 1.94 -1.27 -11.36
CA LEU A 132 3.19 -0.77 -11.95
C LEU A 132 3.49 0.68 -11.55
N ASN A 133 2.46 1.49 -11.35
CA ASN A 133 2.57 2.84 -10.78
C ASN A 133 2.73 2.81 -9.25
N GLY A 134 2.62 1.61 -8.66
CA GLY A 134 2.85 1.35 -7.23
C GLY A 134 1.64 1.64 -6.34
N SER A 135 0.44 1.82 -6.87
CA SER A 135 -0.78 1.89 -6.08
C SER A 135 -1.09 0.53 -5.44
N GLY A 136 -1.66 0.54 -4.25
CA GLY A 136 -2.34 -0.62 -3.71
C GLY A 136 -3.72 -0.74 -4.34
N VAL A 137 -4.07 -1.90 -4.92
CA VAL A 137 -5.25 -2.01 -5.76
C VAL A 137 -6.22 -3.08 -5.25
N GLY A 138 -7.45 -2.65 -4.93
CA GLY A 138 -8.58 -3.52 -4.65
C GLY A 138 -9.32 -3.95 -5.92
N ARG A 139 -9.91 -5.14 -5.90
CA ARG A 139 -10.79 -5.64 -6.96
C ARG A 139 -11.85 -6.56 -6.35
N ALA A 140 -13.10 -6.37 -6.78
CA ALA A 140 -14.17 -7.31 -6.53
C ALA A 140 -14.12 -8.44 -7.57
N TYR A 141 -14.24 -9.68 -7.08
CA TYR A 141 -14.28 -10.90 -7.90
C TYR A 141 -15.66 -11.55 -7.85
N ASP A 142 -16.69 -10.71 -7.74
CA ASP A 142 -18.08 -11.14 -7.82
C ASP A 142 -18.36 -11.73 -9.21
N ASP A 143 -19.18 -12.78 -9.28
CA ASP A 143 -19.39 -13.53 -10.53
C ASP A 143 -19.89 -12.63 -11.65
N GLU A 144 -20.71 -11.63 -11.34
CA GLU A 144 -21.24 -10.66 -12.30
C GLU A 144 -20.19 -9.66 -12.84
N LEU A 145 -19.08 -9.49 -12.14
CA LEU A 145 -17.98 -8.57 -12.50
C LEU A 145 -16.78 -9.29 -13.16
N CYS A 146 -16.78 -10.61 -13.23
CA CYS A 146 -15.72 -11.40 -13.84
C CYS A 146 -16.24 -12.08 -15.12
N VAL A 147 -16.13 -11.39 -16.26
CA VAL A 147 -16.74 -11.78 -17.52
C VAL A 147 -15.75 -12.30 -18.57
N VAL A 148 -14.44 -12.11 -18.35
CA VAL A 148 -13.41 -12.54 -19.29
C VAL A 148 -13.12 -14.02 -19.07
N ASP A 149 -13.39 -14.81 -20.11
CA ASP A 149 -12.92 -16.18 -20.18
C ASP A 149 -11.52 -16.22 -20.80
N TRP A 150 -10.50 -16.36 -19.95
CA TRP A 150 -9.11 -16.44 -20.40
C TRP A 150 -8.83 -17.67 -21.25
N GLY A 151 -9.66 -18.71 -21.19
CA GLY A 151 -9.61 -19.84 -22.11
C GLY A 151 -9.88 -19.44 -23.57
N GLN A 152 -10.52 -18.29 -23.80
CA GLN A 152 -10.75 -17.69 -25.10
C GLN A 152 -9.64 -16.74 -25.56
N ALA A 153 -8.58 -16.59 -24.78
CA ALA A 153 -7.41 -15.78 -25.16
C ALA A 153 -6.70 -16.37 -26.38
N PRO A 154 -6.00 -15.56 -27.20
CA PRO A 154 -5.19 -16.04 -28.30
C PRO A 154 -4.05 -16.96 -27.81
N ASP A 155 -3.46 -17.70 -28.70
CA ASP A 155 -2.20 -18.38 -28.44
C ASP A 155 -1.07 -17.33 -28.31
N LEU A 156 -0.30 -17.42 -27.21
CA LEU A 156 0.76 -16.46 -26.93
C LEU A 156 2.12 -17.01 -27.36
N LYS A 157 2.85 -16.24 -28.18
CA LYS A 157 4.26 -16.46 -28.51
C LYS A 157 5.09 -15.31 -27.98
N PHE A 158 6.29 -15.60 -27.52
CA PHE A 158 7.20 -14.61 -26.90
C PHE A 158 8.46 -14.49 -27.75
N VAL A 159 8.87 -13.25 -28.03
CA VAL A 159 10.07 -12.92 -28.79
C VAL A 159 11.03 -12.10 -27.91
N LEU A 160 12.31 -12.50 -27.90
CA LEU A 160 13.42 -11.72 -27.40
C LEU A 160 14.56 -11.84 -28.39
N SER A 161 14.96 -10.73 -29.01
CA SER A 161 16.02 -10.71 -30.03
C SER A 161 17.35 -11.26 -29.50
N LEU A 162 18.08 -11.98 -30.34
CA LEU A 162 19.43 -12.41 -30.05
C LEU A 162 20.39 -11.24 -29.71
N ASP A 163 20.10 -10.06 -30.26
CA ASP A 163 20.93 -8.88 -30.01
C ASP A 163 20.61 -8.20 -28.66
N HIS A 164 19.56 -8.65 -27.95
CA HIS A 164 19.19 -8.07 -26.66
C HIS A 164 20.17 -8.47 -25.58
N PRO A 165 20.68 -7.53 -24.74
CA PRO A 165 21.70 -7.84 -23.72
C PRO A 165 21.27 -8.89 -22.67
N ASP A 166 19.96 -9.06 -22.43
CA ASP A 166 19.43 -10.05 -21.50
C ASP A 166 19.11 -11.39 -22.18
N TYR A 167 19.34 -11.52 -23.50
CA TYR A 167 19.23 -12.84 -24.16
C TYR A 167 20.39 -13.72 -23.67
N PRO A 168 20.15 -14.95 -23.19
CA PRO A 168 21.18 -15.79 -22.59
C PRO A 168 22.03 -16.52 -23.65
N HIS A 169 23.21 -15.96 -23.94
CA HIS A 169 24.13 -16.49 -24.94
C HIS A 169 25.14 -17.49 -24.39
N ASP A 170 25.62 -17.25 -23.18
CA ASP A 170 26.67 -18.05 -22.55
C ASP A 170 26.14 -18.81 -21.33
N ARG A 171 26.99 -19.67 -20.76
CA ARG A 171 26.66 -20.51 -19.61
C ARG A 171 26.26 -19.68 -18.39
N ALA A 172 26.91 -18.55 -18.14
CA ALA A 172 26.61 -17.72 -16.97
C ALA A 172 25.24 -17.00 -17.12
N SER A 173 24.95 -16.47 -18.30
CA SER A 173 23.65 -15.87 -18.60
C SER A 173 22.52 -16.89 -18.67
N LEU A 174 22.79 -18.15 -19.11
CA LEU A 174 21.82 -19.24 -19.03
C LEU A 174 21.50 -19.64 -17.57
N LEU A 175 22.51 -19.73 -16.71
CA LEU A 175 22.28 -20.00 -15.29
C LEU A 175 21.40 -18.90 -14.68
N ARG A 176 21.74 -17.61 -14.93
CA ARG A 176 20.92 -16.49 -14.45
C ARG A 176 19.50 -16.55 -14.98
N PHE A 177 19.30 -16.80 -16.28
CA PHE A 177 17.98 -16.98 -16.87
C PHE A 177 17.19 -18.13 -16.23
N GLY A 178 17.85 -19.28 -16.00
CA GLY A 178 17.23 -20.44 -15.33
C GLY A 178 16.77 -20.12 -13.90
N LEU A 179 17.56 -19.33 -13.15
CA LEU A 179 17.20 -18.85 -11.82
C LEU A 179 16.05 -17.83 -11.87
N GLU A 180 16.15 -16.83 -12.76
CA GLU A 180 15.13 -15.78 -12.89
C GLU A 180 13.79 -16.35 -13.37
N MET A 181 13.79 -17.31 -14.30
CA MET A 181 12.59 -18.02 -14.75
C MET A 181 12.07 -19.07 -13.76
N GLN A 182 12.76 -19.24 -12.63
CA GLN A 182 12.44 -20.23 -11.59
C GLN A 182 12.42 -21.69 -12.09
N ILE A 183 13.15 -21.97 -13.18
CA ILE A 183 13.41 -23.34 -13.66
C ILE A 183 14.40 -24.02 -12.75
N LEU A 184 15.34 -23.25 -12.20
CA LEU A 184 16.32 -23.70 -11.23
C LEU A 184 15.97 -23.18 -9.84
N PRO A 185 16.23 -23.98 -8.78
CA PRO A 185 16.13 -23.48 -7.42
C PRO A 185 17.09 -22.32 -7.21
N TRP A 186 16.66 -21.28 -6.51
CA TRP A 186 17.53 -20.21 -6.08
C TRP A 186 18.68 -20.75 -5.24
N GLY A 187 19.89 -20.21 -5.46
CA GLY A 187 21.09 -20.68 -4.79
C GLY A 187 21.74 -21.88 -5.50
N THR A 188 21.25 -22.28 -6.67
CA THR A 188 22.00 -23.22 -7.52
C THR A 188 23.38 -22.62 -7.80
N ALA A 189 24.42 -23.23 -7.23
CA ALA A 189 25.79 -22.80 -7.42
C ALA A 189 26.26 -23.02 -8.86
N GLN A 190 27.23 -22.24 -9.32
CA GLN A 190 27.76 -22.39 -10.68
C GLN A 190 28.36 -23.78 -10.93
N GLU A 191 28.91 -24.40 -9.89
CA GLU A 191 29.46 -25.75 -9.92
C GLU A 191 28.37 -26.82 -10.07
N ALA A 192 27.18 -26.57 -9.50
CA ALA A 192 26.01 -27.45 -9.63
C ALA A 192 25.27 -27.32 -10.96
N PHE A 193 25.55 -26.27 -11.74
CA PHE A 193 24.99 -26.04 -13.08
C PHE A 193 25.81 -26.84 -14.11
N ASP A 194 25.61 -28.16 -14.13
CA ASP A 194 26.33 -29.06 -15.03
C ASP A 194 25.79 -29.02 -16.49
N ALA A 195 26.36 -29.80 -17.36
CA ALA A 195 25.99 -29.83 -18.79
C ALA A 195 24.56 -30.36 -19.03
N GLU A 196 24.06 -31.23 -18.16
CA GLU A 196 22.69 -31.76 -18.28
C GLU A 196 21.67 -30.68 -17.89
N ILE A 197 21.89 -29.99 -16.80
CA ILE A 197 21.04 -28.85 -16.33
C ILE A 197 21.12 -27.71 -17.36
N GLU A 198 22.30 -27.39 -17.88
CA GLU A 198 22.45 -26.39 -18.93
C GLU A 198 21.63 -26.74 -20.17
N ALA A 199 21.68 -28.01 -20.60
CA ALA A 199 20.90 -28.46 -21.74
C ALA A 199 19.39 -28.35 -21.50
N GLN A 200 18.92 -28.61 -20.27
CA GLN A 200 17.50 -28.46 -19.89
C GLN A 200 17.05 -26.99 -19.95
N VAL A 201 17.85 -26.07 -19.42
CA VAL A 201 17.56 -24.63 -19.45
C VAL A 201 17.58 -24.09 -20.87
N ARG A 202 18.53 -24.55 -21.70
CA ARG A 202 18.63 -24.18 -23.11
C ARG A 202 17.41 -24.68 -23.91
N ALA A 203 17.03 -25.95 -23.73
CA ALA A 203 15.83 -26.52 -24.36
C ALA A 203 14.54 -25.77 -23.93
N PHE A 204 14.46 -25.34 -22.68
CA PHE A 204 13.35 -24.52 -22.22
C PHE A 204 13.35 -23.16 -22.93
N LEU A 205 14.47 -22.46 -22.99
CA LEU A 205 14.62 -21.18 -23.69
C LEU A 205 14.17 -21.31 -25.15
N GLU A 206 14.72 -22.26 -25.89
CA GLU A 206 14.44 -22.47 -27.33
C GLU A 206 12.97 -22.81 -27.61
N ARG A 207 12.29 -23.50 -26.68
CA ARG A 207 10.86 -23.83 -26.80
C ARG A 207 9.97 -22.62 -26.43
N THR A 208 10.42 -21.77 -25.54
CA THR A 208 9.56 -20.73 -24.92
C THR A 208 9.75 -19.37 -25.58
N VAL A 209 10.98 -19.04 -26.00
CA VAL A 209 11.34 -17.73 -26.50
C VAL A 209 11.86 -17.82 -27.92
N LEU A 210 11.22 -17.11 -28.83
CA LEU A 210 11.66 -16.99 -30.22
C LEU A 210 12.74 -15.90 -30.32
N ALA A 211 13.78 -16.17 -31.10
CA ALA A 211 14.87 -15.23 -31.33
C ALA A 211 14.48 -14.06 -32.27
N ARG A 212 13.39 -14.19 -33.00
CA ARG A 212 12.81 -13.19 -33.90
C ARG A 212 11.31 -13.46 -34.10
N ALA A 213 10.60 -12.39 -34.45
CA ALA A 213 9.19 -12.51 -34.81
C ALA A 213 9.03 -13.47 -36.01
N PRO A 214 8.02 -14.36 -35.98
CA PRO A 214 7.72 -15.20 -37.13
C PRO A 214 7.22 -14.38 -38.33
N GLU A 215 7.48 -14.85 -39.54
CA GLU A 215 6.94 -14.27 -40.77
C GLU A 215 5.55 -14.89 -41.01
N GLY A 216 4.50 -14.06 -41.15
CA GLY A 216 3.14 -14.54 -41.42
C GLY A 216 2.04 -13.58 -40.98
N ASP A 217 0.80 -14.08 -40.92
CA ASP A 217 -0.41 -13.31 -40.58
C ASP A 217 -0.64 -13.25 -39.04
N GLU A 218 0.37 -13.56 -38.24
CA GLU A 218 0.31 -13.50 -36.78
C GLU A 218 0.29 -12.04 -36.31
N LEU A 219 -0.48 -11.76 -35.28
CA LEU A 219 -0.56 -10.39 -34.73
C LEU A 219 0.68 -10.10 -33.87
N LEU A 220 1.53 -9.18 -34.33
CA LEU A 220 2.70 -8.73 -33.59
C LEU A 220 2.38 -7.54 -32.71
N HIS A 221 2.72 -7.66 -31.42
CA HIS A 221 2.68 -6.57 -30.44
C HIS A 221 4.07 -6.34 -29.87
N VAL A 222 4.71 -5.24 -30.25
CA VAL A 222 5.98 -4.81 -29.69
C VAL A 222 5.72 -4.10 -28.37
N ILE A 223 6.30 -4.61 -27.27
CA ILE A 223 6.09 -4.06 -25.94
C ILE A 223 7.05 -2.89 -25.73
N GLU A 224 6.49 -1.69 -25.60
CA GLU A 224 7.29 -0.49 -25.33
C GLU A 224 7.99 -0.57 -23.96
N ASP A 225 9.17 0.07 -23.85
CA ASP A 225 9.94 0.18 -22.64
C ASP A 225 9.36 1.22 -21.67
N SER A 226 8.15 0.97 -21.22
CA SER A 226 7.38 1.84 -20.33
C SER A 226 6.35 1.05 -19.50
N ARG A 227 5.84 1.63 -18.41
CA ARG A 227 4.71 1.07 -17.65
C ARG A 227 3.47 0.96 -18.54
N GLU A 228 3.29 1.97 -19.38
CA GLU A 228 2.22 2.05 -20.38
C GLU A 228 2.29 0.88 -21.34
N GLY A 229 3.48 0.59 -21.91
CA GLY A 229 3.71 -0.53 -22.82
C GLY A 229 3.44 -1.89 -22.16
N TRP A 230 3.87 -2.09 -20.93
CA TRP A 230 3.58 -3.31 -20.17
C TRP A 230 2.09 -3.46 -19.89
N GLY A 231 1.41 -2.37 -19.51
CA GLY A 231 -0.06 -2.36 -19.33
C GLY A 231 -0.78 -2.69 -20.64
N LYS A 232 -0.32 -2.14 -21.77
CA LYS A 232 -0.88 -2.37 -23.10
C LYS A 232 -0.76 -3.83 -23.56
N ALA A 233 0.34 -4.51 -23.24
CA ALA A 233 0.49 -5.93 -23.56
C ALA A 233 -0.61 -6.75 -22.86
N VAL A 234 -0.87 -6.50 -21.58
CA VAL A 234 -1.94 -7.20 -20.85
C VAL A 234 -3.33 -6.78 -21.34
N GLU A 235 -3.53 -5.48 -21.65
CA GLU A 235 -4.77 -4.96 -22.23
C GLU A 235 -5.12 -5.70 -23.54
N THR A 236 -4.15 -5.87 -24.42
CA THR A 236 -4.34 -6.58 -25.70
C THR A 236 -4.78 -8.03 -25.47
N ILE A 237 -4.09 -8.77 -24.58
CA ILE A 237 -4.44 -10.16 -24.28
C ILE A 237 -5.85 -10.26 -23.69
N GLU A 238 -6.16 -9.45 -22.67
CA GLU A 238 -7.45 -9.48 -21.96
C GLU A 238 -8.62 -9.07 -22.89
N ALA A 239 -8.40 -8.07 -23.75
CA ALA A 239 -9.38 -7.62 -24.74
C ALA A 239 -9.63 -8.69 -25.82
N MET A 240 -8.59 -9.38 -26.29
CA MET A 240 -8.73 -10.50 -27.23
C MET A 240 -9.47 -11.68 -26.58
N ALA A 241 -9.18 -12.00 -25.31
CA ALA A 241 -9.92 -13.01 -24.56
C ALA A 241 -11.40 -12.66 -24.43
N PHE A 242 -11.71 -11.39 -24.10
CA PHE A 242 -13.08 -10.89 -24.04
C PHE A 242 -13.84 -10.98 -25.36
N ARG A 243 -13.15 -10.79 -26.50
CA ARG A 243 -13.74 -10.94 -27.86
C ARG A 243 -13.81 -12.38 -28.33
N GLY A 244 -13.24 -13.34 -27.59
CA GLY A 244 -13.23 -14.77 -27.96
C GLY A 244 -12.27 -15.10 -29.09
N GLU A 245 -11.12 -14.44 -29.21
CA GLU A 245 -10.16 -14.59 -30.32
C GLU A 245 -9.19 -15.76 -30.11
N ARG A 246 -9.69 -16.88 -29.64
CA ARG A 246 -8.92 -18.10 -29.33
C ARG A 246 -8.14 -18.69 -30.51
N ASP A 247 -8.69 -18.54 -31.72
CA ASP A 247 -8.10 -19.14 -32.94
C ASP A 247 -6.99 -18.24 -33.52
N ARG A 248 -6.62 -17.15 -32.86
CA ARG A 248 -5.54 -16.25 -33.29
C ARG A 248 -4.26 -16.51 -32.51
N THR A 249 -3.15 -16.07 -33.06
CA THR A 249 -1.85 -16.05 -32.38
C THR A 249 -1.42 -14.60 -32.16
N LEU A 250 -1.09 -14.28 -30.92
CA LEU A 250 -0.50 -12.99 -30.52
C LEU A 250 0.98 -13.20 -30.21
N VAL A 251 1.83 -12.51 -30.96
CA VAL A 251 3.27 -12.50 -30.76
C VAL A 251 3.65 -11.28 -29.95
N LEU A 252 4.17 -11.48 -28.76
CA LEU A 252 4.63 -10.43 -27.85
C LEU A 252 6.15 -10.28 -27.97
N ASP A 253 6.61 -9.14 -28.44
CA ASP A 253 8.04 -8.85 -28.64
C ASP A 253 8.57 -7.96 -27.49
N PHE A 254 9.46 -8.53 -26.72
CA PHE A 254 10.11 -7.92 -25.54
C PHE A 254 11.40 -7.19 -25.89
N SER A 255 11.85 -7.19 -27.14
CA SER A 255 13.18 -6.74 -27.54
C SER A 255 13.38 -5.23 -27.41
N ALA A 256 12.30 -4.46 -27.33
CA ALA A 256 12.37 -3.01 -27.09
C ALA A 256 12.53 -2.63 -25.61
N ILE A 257 12.33 -3.56 -24.67
CA ILE A 257 12.45 -3.30 -23.24
C ILE A 257 13.94 -3.19 -22.88
N ARG A 258 14.31 -2.17 -22.10
CA ARG A 258 15.71 -2.01 -21.66
C ARG A 258 16.22 -3.21 -20.87
N CYS A 259 17.51 -3.46 -20.94
CA CYS A 259 18.09 -4.56 -20.18
C CYS A 259 18.03 -4.36 -18.66
N ALA A 260 18.06 -5.48 -17.94
CA ALA A 260 18.11 -5.50 -16.48
C ALA A 260 19.33 -4.71 -15.98
N GLY A 261 19.12 -3.92 -14.91
CA GLY A 261 20.16 -3.06 -14.33
C GLY A 261 20.28 -1.69 -14.97
N SER A 262 19.68 -1.42 -16.13
CA SER A 262 19.68 -0.09 -16.74
C SER A 262 19.02 0.94 -15.84
N PRO A 263 19.56 2.19 -15.74
CA PRO A 263 19.00 3.20 -14.87
C PRO A 263 17.65 3.72 -15.41
N ILE A 264 16.68 3.88 -14.51
CA ILE A 264 15.38 4.50 -14.81
C ILE A 264 15.41 5.95 -14.35
N ALA A 265 15.45 6.91 -15.30
CA ALA A 265 15.55 8.34 -15.00
C ALA A 265 14.41 8.84 -14.10
N GLY A 266 13.15 8.45 -14.37
CA GLY A 266 11.96 8.80 -13.58
C GLY A 266 11.93 8.21 -12.17
N MET A 267 12.82 7.27 -11.86
CA MET A 267 12.97 6.60 -10.57
C MET A 267 14.34 6.88 -9.92
N GLN A 268 14.93 8.03 -10.21
CA GLN A 268 16.22 8.47 -9.62
C GLN A 268 17.40 7.53 -9.93
N GLY A 269 17.42 6.94 -11.13
CA GLY A 269 18.49 6.05 -11.57
C GLY A 269 18.41 4.62 -11.01
N ARG A 270 17.28 4.23 -10.39
CA ARG A 270 17.11 2.85 -9.95
C ARG A 270 17.14 1.88 -11.12
N PRO A 271 17.71 0.68 -10.92
CA PRO A 271 17.91 -0.27 -12.02
C PRO A 271 16.59 -0.89 -12.52
N ALA A 272 16.52 -1.10 -13.84
CA ALA A 272 15.41 -1.77 -14.51
C ALA A 272 15.39 -3.28 -14.24
N SER A 273 14.20 -3.89 -14.24
CA SER A 273 14.03 -5.34 -14.10
C SER A 273 14.39 -6.12 -15.38
N GLY A 274 14.41 -5.42 -16.52
CA GLY A 274 14.56 -6.07 -17.82
C GLY A 274 13.31 -6.81 -18.29
N PRO A 275 13.37 -7.47 -19.46
CA PRO A 275 12.22 -8.14 -20.08
C PRO A 275 11.82 -9.46 -19.39
N VAL A 276 12.76 -10.15 -18.71
CA VAL A 276 12.55 -11.52 -18.20
C VAL A 276 11.45 -11.59 -17.14
N SER A 277 11.28 -10.57 -16.31
CA SER A 277 10.23 -10.57 -15.29
C SER A 277 8.82 -10.55 -15.92
N LEU A 278 8.56 -9.64 -16.87
CA LEU A 278 7.26 -9.61 -17.56
C LEU A 278 7.03 -10.89 -18.37
N LEU A 279 8.07 -11.38 -19.06
CA LEU A 279 8.00 -12.65 -19.80
C LEU A 279 7.57 -13.79 -18.89
N ARG A 280 8.19 -13.93 -17.71
CA ARG A 280 7.84 -14.94 -16.71
C ARG A 280 6.38 -14.81 -16.26
N GLY A 281 5.93 -13.59 -15.95
CA GLY A 281 4.55 -13.34 -15.52
C GLY A 281 3.54 -13.76 -16.61
N LEU A 282 3.77 -13.39 -17.86
CA LEU A 282 2.90 -13.74 -18.97
C LEU A 282 2.99 -15.24 -19.34
N LEU A 283 4.16 -15.87 -19.18
CA LEU A 283 4.30 -17.30 -19.32
C LEU A 283 3.45 -18.04 -18.27
N ASN A 284 3.51 -17.62 -17.00
CA ASN A 284 2.69 -18.20 -15.95
C ASN A 284 1.18 -18.00 -16.21
N VAL A 285 0.77 -16.85 -16.76
CA VAL A 285 -0.62 -16.62 -17.19
C VAL A 285 -1.00 -17.61 -18.29
N ARG A 286 -0.14 -17.81 -19.31
CA ARG A 286 -0.38 -18.77 -20.36
C ARG A 286 -0.55 -20.19 -19.81
N GLU A 287 0.42 -20.68 -19.05
CA GLU A 287 0.49 -22.08 -18.62
C GLU A 287 -0.51 -22.42 -17.52
N HIS A 288 -0.70 -21.51 -16.55
CA HIS A 288 -1.50 -21.80 -15.35
C HIS A 288 -2.91 -21.19 -15.37
N VAL A 289 -3.23 -20.32 -16.34
CA VAL A 289 -4.57 -19.76 -16.45
C VAL A 289 -5.19 -20.08 -17.79
N ILE A 290 -4.58 -19.67 -18.91
CA ILE A 290 -5.17 -19.87 -20.26
C ILE A 290 -5.35 -21.36 -20.56
N GLU A 291 -4.30 -22.16 -20.38
CA GLU A 291 -4.34 -23.61 -20.66
C GLU A 291 -5.27 -24.34 -19.67
N ALA A 292 -5.24 -23.96 -18.38
CA ALA A 292 -6.13 -24.53 -17.38
C ALA A 292 -7.62 -24.18 -17.62
N ALA A 293 -7.91 -22.94 -18.01
CA ALA A 293 -9.26 -22.52 -18.39
C ALA A 293 -9.78 -23.24 -19.62
N ARG A 294 -8.90 -23.51 -20.60
CA ARG A 294 -9.23 -24.33 -21.79
C ARG A 294 -9.58 -25.77 -21.43
N ALA A 295 -9.02 -26.31 -20.34
CA ALA A 295 -9.38 -27.62 -19.80
C ALA A 295 -10.73 -27.65 -19.07
N GLY A 296 -11.31 -26.49 -18.70
CA GLY A 296 -12.69 -26.36 -18.27
C GLY A 296 -12.95 -26.37 -16.77
N ASP A 297 -11.93 -26.35 -15.90
CA ASP A 297 -12.11 -26.53 -14.46
C ASP A 297 -12.02 -25.24 -13.62
N MET A 298 -11.85 -24.05 -14.25
CA MET A 298 -11.59 -22.81 -13.55
C MET A 298 -12.68 -21.76 -13.80
N PRO A 299 -13.45 -21.32 -12.77
CA PRO A 299 -14.46 -20.28 -12.94
C PRO A 299 -13.82 -18.93 -13.27
N LEU A 300 -14.57 -18.03 -13.94
CA LEU A 300 -14.06 -16.77 -14.49
C LEU A 300 -13.42 -15.88 -13.42
N TRP A 301 -14.01 -15.80 -12.23
CA TRP A 301 -13.45 -15.03 -11.13
C TRP A 301 -12.07 -15.58 -10.67
N GLU A 302 -11.90 -16.89 -10.69
CA GLU A 302 -10.62 -17.51 -10.30
C GLU A 302 -9.56 -17.31 -11.37
N GLN A 303 -9.94 -17.39 -12.66
CA GLN A 303 -9.06 -17.03 -13.79
C GLN A 303 -8.53 -15.61 -13.59
N ALA A 304 -9.42 -14.63 -13.38
CA ALA A 304 -9.05 -13.24 -13.14
C ALA A 304 -8.14 -13.07 -11.90
N LEU A 305 -8.46 -13.75 -10.80
CA LEU A 305 -7.68 -13.69 -9.55
C LEU A 305 -6.25 -14.22 -9.74
N ARG A 306 -6.09 -15.33 -10.51
CA ARG A 306 -4.80 -15.94 -10.81
C ARG A 306 -3.98 -15.14 -11.81
N VAL A 307 -4.60 -14.58 -12.86
CA VAL A 307 -3.92 -13.62 -13.76
C VAL A 307 -3.36 -12.45 -12.95
N ASP A 308 -4.19 -11.86 -12.12
CA ASP A 308 -3.77 -10.76 -11.26
C ASP A 308 -2.66 -11.17 -10.28
N HIS A 309 -2.65 -12.41 -9.83
CA HIS A 309 -1.58 -12.95 -8.98
C HIS A 309 -0.26 -13.03 -9.73
N TYR A 310 -0.21 -13.73 -10.85
CA TYR A 310 1.03 -13.96 -11.61
C TYR A 310 1.65 -12.64 -12.10
N LEU A 311 0.83 -11.70 -12.58
CA LEU A 311 1.32 -10.37 -12.95
C LEU A 311 1.83 -9.58 -11.74
N SER A 312 1.18 -9.71 -10.60
CA SER A 312 1.57 -8.97 -9.38
C SER A 312 2.88 -9.47 -8.77
N VAL A 313 3.22 -10.74 -8.93
CA VAL A 313 4.51 -11.30 -8.51
C VAL A 313 5.67 -10.53 -9.14
N GLU A 314 5.48 -10.09 -10.38
CA GLU A 314 6.51 -9.42 -11.18
C GLU A 314 6.62 -7.90 -10.85
N VAL A 315 5.67 -7.35 -10.11
CA VAL A 315 5.67 -5.92 -9.74
C VAL A 315 6.47 -5.69 -8.47
N GLN A 316 7.65 -5.10 -8.60
CA GLN A 316 8.51 -4.70 -7.49
C GLN A 316 8.84 -3.21 -7.53
N VAL A 317 7.96 -2.37 -6.98
CA VAL A 317 8.12 -0.91 -7.02
C VAL A 317 9.26 -0.44 -6.10
N GLY A 318 10.34 0.06 -6.69
CA GLY A 318 11.48 0.66 -5.98
C GLY A 318 12.32 -0.31 -5.16
N GLY A 319 12.18 -1.61 -5.36
CA GLY A 319 12.81 -2.60 -4.50
C GLY A 319 12.35 -2.56 -3.04
N ALA A 320 11.47 -1.59 -2.71
CA ALA A 320 11.03 -1.31 -1.36
C ALA A 320 9.62 -1.84 -1.06
N ARG A 321 8.78 -2.02 -2.08
CA ARG A 321 7.41 -2.51 -1.93
C ARG A 321 7.09 -3.54 -2.99
N ARG A 322 6.50 -4.64 -2.56
CA ARG A 322 5.81 -5.59 -3.43
C ARG A 322 4.44 -5.03 -3.81
N ALA A 323 3.85 -5.55 -4.88
CA ALA A 323 2.45 -5.29 -5.20
C ALA A 323 1.56 -5.58 -3.98
N ALA A 324 0.66 -4.66 -3.68
CA ALA A 324 -0.33 -4.84 -2.63
C ALA A 324 -1.72 -4.90 -3.27
N ARG A 325 -2.47 -5.95 -2.97
CA ARG A 325 -3.79 -6.20 -3.55
C ARG A 325 -4.82 -6.52 -2.48
N MET A 326 -6.09 -6.15 -2.74
CA MET A 326 -7.27 -6.67 -2.06
C MET A 326 -8.10 -7.45 -3.06
N ALA A 327 -8.53 -8.62 -2.67
CA ALA A 327 -9.54 -9.40 -3.38
C ALA A 327 -10.79 -9.49 -2.49
N THR A 328 -11.92 -9.01 -2.99
CA THR A 328 -13.20 -9.14 -2.30
C THR A 328 -14.17 -9.99 -3.12
N LYS A 329 -15.07 -10.71 -2.45
CA LYS A 329 -16.17 -11.44 -3.07
C LYS A 329 -17.42 -11.38 -2.21
N SER A 330 -18.57 -11.21 -2.83
CA SER A 330 -19.86 -11.16 -2.16
C SER A 330 -20.17 -12.48 -1.45
N TRP A 331 -20.68 -12.41 -0.22
CA TRP A 331 -21.16 -13.59 0.49
C TRP A 331 -22.32 -14.30 -0.22
N ARG A 332 -23.01 -13.59 -1.13
CA ARG A 332 -24.14 -14.12 -1.90
C ARG A 332 -23.77 -14.96 -3.10
N ASP A 333 -22.50 -14.85 -3.54
CA ASP A 333 -22.03 -15.60 -4.72
C ASP A 333 -22.01 -17.09 -4.45
N ALA A 334 -22.42 -17.86 -5.43
CA ALA A 334 -22.50 -19.32 -5.32
C ALA A 334 -21.15 -19.97 -5.01
N ASP A 335 -20.07 -19.42 -5.58
CA ASP A 335 -18.69 -19.95 -5.47
C ASP A 335 -17.89 -19.31 -4.34
N VAL A 336 -18.51 -18.53 -3.44
CA VAL A 336 -17.79 -17.82 -2.38
C VAL A 336 -17.00 -18.77 -1.46
N LEU A 337 -17.47 -19.98 -1.24
CA LEU A 337 -16.76 -20.97 -0.43
C LEU A 337 -15.44 -21.41 -1.08
N ARG A 338 -15.39 -21.50 -2.42
CA ARG A 338 -14.14 -21.77 -3.15
C ARG A 338 -13.18 -20.59 -3.04
N PHE A 339 -13.68 -19.36 -3.12
CA PHE A 339 -12.88 -18.14 -2.90
C PHE A 339 -12.29 -18.10 -1.48
N ILE A 340 -13.07 -18.41 -0.45
CA ILE A 340 -12.63 -18.45 0.95
C ILE A 340 -11.46 -19.44 1.12
N ARG A 341 -11.52 -20.59 0.46
CA ARG A 341 -10.48 -21.64 0.53
C ARG A 341 -9.28 -21.40 -0.38
N ALA A 342 -9.35 -20.46 -1.29
CA ALA A 342 -8.34 -20.28 -2.34
C ALA A 342 -6.90 -20.06 -1.85
N LYS A 343 -6.70 -19.68 -0.59
CA LYS A 343 -5.38 -19.51 0.05
C LYS A 343 -5.02 -20.60 1.06
N GLU A 344 -5.86 -21.61 1.24
CA GLU A 344 -5.65 -22.62 2.26
C GLU A 344 -4.36 -23.44 2.06
N GLU A 345 -3.97 -23.68 0.82
CA GLU A 345 -2.76 -24.41 0.44
C GLU A 345 -1.52 -23.51 0.26
N GLY A 346 -1.58 -22.24 0.68
CA GLY A 346 -0.44 -21.31 0.67
C GLY A 346 -0.20 -20.56 -0.64
N GLY A 347 -1.05 -20.74 -1.67
CA GLY A 347 -1.00 -19.97 -2.91
C GLY A 347 -1.59 -18.56 -2.79
N LEU A 348 -1.53 -17.79 -3.89
CA LEU A 348 -2.18 -16.47 -4.04
C LEU A 348 -1.80 -15.42 -2.98
N TRP A 349 -0.59 -15.50 -2.46
CA TRP A 349 -0.07 -14.65 -1.39
C TRP A 349 0.02 -13.15 -1.71
N THR A 350 -0.14 -12.76 -3.00
CA THR A 350 -0.06 -11.35 -3.43
C THR A 350 -1.30 -10.52 -3.09
N ALA A 351 -2.39 -11.13 -2.63
CA ALA A 351 -3.63 -10.44 -2.29
C ALA A 351 -4.07 -10.73 -0.85
N ASN A 352 -4.61 -9.72 -0.17
CA ASN A 352 -5.46 -9.93 1.00
C ASN A 352 -6.85 -10.32 0.52
N HIS A 353 -7.47 -11.32 1.14
CA HIS A 353 -8.82 -11.77 0.82
C HIS A 353 -9.81 -11.31 1.88
N SER A 354 -10.99 -10.83 1.45
CA SER A 354 -12.10 -10.49 2.36
C SER A 354 -13.44 -10.84 1.75
N VAL A 355 -14.38 -11.27 2.57
CA VAL A 355 -15.77 -11.48 2.19
C VAL A 355 -16.55 -10.18 2.42
N MET A 356 -17.25 -9.71 1.38
CA MET A 356 -18.18 -8.59 1.48
C MET A 356 -19.48 -9.10 2.07
N VAL A 357 -19.89 -8.52 3.19
CA VAL A 357 -21.11 -8.89 3.95
C VAL A 357 -21.95 -7.65 4.24
N ASP A 358 -23.15 -7.85 4.76
CA ASP A 358 -24.13 -6.81 5.07
C ASP A 358 -24.92 -7.15 6.35
N ALA A 359 -25.83 -6.28 6.75
CA ALA A 359 -26.70 -6.49 7.91
C ALA A 359 -27.53 -7.77 7.79
N GLU A 360 -27.99 -8.11 6.57
CA GLU A 360 -28.78 -9.34 6.35
C GLU A 360 -27.94 -10.59 6.60
N PHE A 361 -26.66 -10.60 6.17
CA PHE A 361 -25.72 -11.68 6.50
C PHE A 361 -25.62 -11.91 8.01
N TRP A 362 -25.40 -10.83 8.78
CA TRP A 362 -25.27 -10.91 10.23
C TRP A 362 -26.58 -11.31 10.93
N ASP A 363 -27.71 -10.87 10.41
CA ASP A 363 -29.01 -11.33 10.88
C ASP A 363 -29.18 -12.84 10.72
N TYR A 364 -28.75 -13.40 9.58
CA TYR A 364 -28.79 -14.84 9.36
C TYR A 364 -27.79 -15.61 10.21
N VAL A 365 -26.62 -15.05 10.49
CA VAL A 365 -25.60 -15.66 11.35
C VAL A 365 -26.07 -15.71 12.80
N ASN A 366 -26.67 -14.64 13.30
CA ASN A 366 -27.04 -14.47 14.71
C ASN A 366 -28.45 -14.97 15.06
N ASP A 367 -29.38 -15.01 14.10
CA ASP A 367 -30.75 -15.51 14.30
C ASP A 367 -30.95 -16.93 13.75
N HIS A 368 -30.72 -17.91 14.60
CA HIS A 368 -30.88 -19.33 14.25
C HIS A 368 -32.33 -19.77 13.98
N ALA A 369 -33.34 -18.96 14.27
CA ALA A 369 -34.72 -19.24 13.95
C ALA A 369 -35.06 -19.10 12.45
N LYS A 370 -34.25 -18.33 11.70
CA LYS A 370 -34.38 -18.19 10.25
C LYS A 370 -33.84 -19.45 9.56
N ALA A 371 -34.73 -20.11 8.78
CA ALA A 371 -34.43 -21.43 8.19
C ALA A 371 -34.51 -21.47 6.65
N ASP A 372 -34.49 -20.30 5.99
CA ASP A 372 -34.48 -20.28 4.51
C ASP A 372 -33.10 -20.68 3.93
N PRO A 373 -33.00 -21.03 2.63
CA PRO A 373 -31.78 -21.46 2.01
C PRO A 373 -30.64 -20.42 2.09
N LEU A 374 -30.98 -19.12 2.01
CA LEU A 374 -29.98 -18.03 2.09
C LEU A 374 -29.40 -17.91 3.50
N ALA A 375 -30.24 -18.11 4.54
CA ALA A 375 -29.78 -18.16 5.91
C ALA A 375 -28.83 -19.35 6.16
N SER A 376 -29.11 -20.51 5.57
CA SER A 376 -28.22 -21.68 5.63
C SER A 376 -26.88 -21.38 4.93
N HIS A 377 -26.93 -20.74 3.76
CA HIS A 377 -25.75 -20.31 3.02
C HIS A 377 -24.88 -19.33 3.83
N ALA A 378 -25.49 -18.26 4.39
CA ALA A 378 -24.79 -17.28 5.21
C ALA A 378 -24.05 -17.92 6.39
N ARG A 379 -24.71 -18.83 7.12
CA ARG A 379 -24.07 -19.56 8.23
C ARG A 379 -22.94 -20.46 7.78
N THR A 380 -23.06 -21.09 6.60
CA THR A 380 -22.00 -21.91 6.02
C THR A 380 -20.80 -21.05 5.63
N VAL A 381 -21.04 -19.90 4.98
CA VAL A 381 -20.00 -18.91 4.63
C VAL A 381 -19.29 -18.42 5.89
N PHE A 382 -20.02 -18.05 6.92
CA PHE A 382 -19.46 -17.60 8.20
C PHE A 382 -18.61 -18.67 8.86
N ALA A 383 -19.12 -19.90 8.94
CA ALA A 383 -18.38 -21.02 9.56
C ALA A 383 -17.08 -21.32 8.82
N GLU A 384 -17.09 -21.28 7.49
CA GLU A 384 -15.91 -21.56 6.67
C GLU A 384 -14.92 -20.40 6.66
N ALA A 385 -15.38 -19.16 6.53
CA ALA A 385 -14.54 -17.97 6.59
C ALA A 385 -13.80 -17.87 7.93
N THR A 386 -14.52 -18.10 9.05
CA THR A 386 -13.88 -18.10 10.38
C THR A 386 -12.93 -19.27 10.58
N ARG A 387 -13.20 -20.44 9.98
CA ARG A 387 -12.27 -21.58 10.01
C ARG A 387 -10.96 -21.26 9.27
N CYS A 388 -11.05 -20.73 8.06
CA CYS A 388 -9.87 -20.36 7.29
C CYS A 388 -9.11 -19.21 7.96
N ALA A 389 -9.80 -18.16 8.42
CA ALA A 389 -9.18 -17.06 9.15
C ALA A 389 -8.44 -17.52 10.43
N TRP A 390 -8.97 -18.53 11.11
CA TRP A 390 -8.34 -19.14 12.27
C TRP A 390 -7.02 -19.87 11.93
N ILE A 391 -6.91 -20.39 10.70
CA ILE A 391 -5.74 -21.14 10.26
C ILE A 391 -4.64 -20.22 9.75
N ASN A 392 -4.99 -19.25 8.86
CA ASN A 392 -4.01 -18.49 8.12
C ASN A 392 -4.26 -16.95 8.13
N GLY A 393 -5.29 -16.46 8.84
CA GLY A 393 -5.61 -15.03 8.94
C GLY A 393 -6.54 -14.50 7.85
N GLU A 394 -6.98 -15.32 6.92
CA GLU A 394 -7.84 -14.90 5.80
C GLU A 394 -8.97 -15.90 5.53
N PRO A 395 -10.13 -15.41 5.07
CA PRO A 395 -10.45 -14.04 4.71
C PRO A 395 -10.80 -13.16 5.92
N GLY A 396 -10.69 -11.82 5.73
CA GLY A 396 -11.33 -10.84 6.60
C GLY A 396 -12.80 -10.63 6.24
N PHE A 397 -13.49 -9.75 7.00
CA PHE A 397 -14.87 -9.33 6.71
C PHE A 397 -14.94 -7.83 6.46
N ILE A 398 -15.70 -7.43 5.45
CA ILE A 398 -15.99 -6.03 5.13
C ILE A 398 -17.53 -5.86 5.10
N ASN A 399 -18.03 -4.99 5.96
CA ASN A 399 -19.46 -4.66 5.99
C ASN A 399 -19.78 -3.63 4.91
N GLY A 400 -20.15 -4.12 3.72
CA GLY A 400 -20.32 -3.32 2.52
C GLY A 400 -21.44 -2.27 2.62
N ASP A 401 -22.50 -2.54 3.36
CA ASP A 401 -23.60 -1.62 3.64
C ASP A 401 -23.21 -0.47 4.59
N ARG A 402 -22.10 -0.60 5.30
CA ARG A 402 -21.58 0.43 6.20
C ARG A 402 -20.57 1.37 5.51
N LEU A 403 -20.13 1.04 4.30
CA LEU A 403 -19.20 1.86 3.53
C LEU A 403 -19.91 3.09 2.94
N GLU A 404 -19.25 4.24 2.94
CA GLU A 404 -19.86 5.55 2.66
C GLU A 404 -20.69 5.60 1.37
N ASP A 405 -20.18 5.13 0.25
CA ASP A 405 -20.92 5.22 -1.01
C ASP A 405 -22.19 4.37 -1.04
N ASN A 406 -22.21 3.26 -0.31
CA ASN A 406 -23.44 2.47 -0.15
C ASN A 406 -24.44 3.14 0.77
N ARG A 407 -23.98 3.93 1.74
CA ARG A 407 -24.84 4.65 2.70
C ARG A 407 -25.41 5.93 2.12
N THR A 408 -24.61 6.68 1.35
CA THR A 408 -24.99 7.99 0.81
C THR A 408 -25.84 7.91 -0.46
N GLY A 409 -26.19 6.72 -0.90
CA GLY A 409 -27.12 6.49 -1.99
C GLY A 409 -26.48 6.41 -3.36
N SER A 410 -26.39 5.22 -3.83
CA SER A 410 -25.77 4.78 -5.08
C SER A 410 -26.40 5.30 -6.38
N ALA A 411 -27.49 6.07 -6.34
CA ALA A 411 -28.13 6.57 -7.57
C ALA A 411 -27.20 7.43 -8.41
N ARG A 412 -26.24 8.13 -7.81
CA ARG A 412 -25.20 8.89 -8.50
C ARG A 412 -24.07 8.01 -9.04
N LEU A 413 -23.80 6.85 -8.42
CA LEU A 413 -22.78 5.91 -8.87
C LEU A 413 -23.15 5.23 -10.18
N LYS A 414 -24.43 5.04 -10.43
CA LYS A 414 -24.95 4.34 -11.62
C LYS A 414 -24.74 5.06 -12.94
N GLN A 415 -24.27 6.31 -12.93
CA GLN A 415 -24.13 7.14 -14.14
C GLN A 415 -22.67 7.42 -14.53
N VAL A 416 -21.72 7.20 -13.62
CA VAL A 416 -20.28 7.41 -13.87
C VAL A 416 -19.69 6.11 -14.39
N HIS A 417 -18.78 6.18 -15.32
CA HIS A 417 -18.11 5.04 -15.97
C HIS A 417 -18.96 4.15 -16.89
N ALA A 418 -20.24 4.45 -17.15
CA ALA A 418 -21.12 3.62 -17.96
C ALA A 418 -20.61 3.31 -19.38
N ASP A 419 -19.61 4.04 -19.86
CA ASP A 419 -18.98 3.85 -21.17
C ASP A 419 -17.48 3.55 -21.11
N GLY A 420 -16.90 3.39 -19.91
CA GLY A 420 -15.48 3.09 -19.73
C GLY A 420 -14.52 4.22 -20.12
N ARG A 421 -15.02 5.39 -20.54
CA ARG A 421 -14.19 6.51 -21.04
C ARG A 421 -13.34 7.15 -19.96
N ASP A 422 -13.64 6.92 -18.67
CA ASP A 422 -12.92 7.52 -17.56
C ASP A 422 -11.53 6.88 -17.30
N PHE A 423 -11.27 5.69 -17.85
CA PHE A 423 -9.95 5.05 -17.75
C PHE A 423 -8.98 5.63 -18.79
N ARG A 424 -8.66 6.91 -18.63
CA ARG A 424 -7.70 7.63 -19.47
C ARG A 424 -7.01 8.75 -18.71
N SER A 425 -5.72 8.93 -18.96
CA SER A 425 -4.91 10.07 -18.55
C SER A 425 -4.07 10.56 -19.73
N HIS A 426 -3.24 11.59 -19.53
CA HIS A 426 -2.31 12.02 -20.58
C HIS A 426 -1.25 10.95 -20.91
N ARG A 427 -1.05 9.95 -20.03
CA ARG A 427 -0.06 8.87 -20.22
C ARG A 427 -0.67 7.57 -20.73
N TYR A 428 -1.86 7.23 -20.29
CA TYR A 428 -2.50 5.96 -20.62
C TYR A 428 -3.96 6.17 -21.05
N GLN A 429 -4.34 5.50 -22.12
CA GLN A 429 -5.73 5.40 -22.55
C GLN A 429 -6.00 3.97 -22.98
N ALA A 430 -7.02 3.34 -22.43
CA ALA A 430 -7.49 2.06 -22.91
C ALA A 430 -8.04 2.21 -24.32
N THR A 431 -7.57 1.36 -25.22
CA THR A 431 -8.00 1.31 -26.64
C THR A 431 -8.63 -0.04 -26.95
N GLU A 432 -7.85 -1.13 -26.90
CA GLU A 432 -8.32 -2.50 -27.09
C GLU A 432 -9.31 -2.92 -25.99
N GLY A 433 -9.04 -2.53 -24.75
CA GLY A 433 -9.86 -2.84 -23.57
C GLY A 433 -11.07 -1.94 -23.36
N ALA A 434 -11.30 -0.92 -24.21
CA ALA A 434 -12.39 0.03 -24.01
C ALA A 434 -13.79 -0.62 -23.97
N ALA A 435 -14.04 -1.60 -24.87
CA ALA A 435 -15.30 -2.35 -24.90
C ALA A 435 -15.51 -3.18 -23.62
N LEU A 436 -14.45 -3.82 -23.13
CA LEU A 436 -14.47 -4.57 -21.87
C LEU A 436 -14.80 -3.65 -20.68
N LEU A 437 -14.14 -2.49 -20.60
CA LEU A 437 -14.43 -1.52 -19.52
C LEU A 437 -15.88 -1.02 -19.57
N ALA A 438 -16.42 -0.79 -20.75
CA ALA A 438 -17.81 -0.36 -20.91
C ALA A 438 -18.81 -1.45 -20.47
N ASP A 439 -18.60 -2.71 -20.84
CA ASP A 439 -19.43 -3.83 -20.40
C ASP A 439 -19.37 -4.00 -18.87
N LEU A 440 -18.18 -4.00 -18.30
CA LEU A 440 -17.99 -4.14 -16.86
C LEU A 440 -18.61 -2.98 -16.07
N ALA A 441 -18.45 -1.73 -16.57
CA ALA A 441 -19.09 -0.55 -15.97
C ALA A 441 -20.61 -0.67 -15.97
N GLN A 442 -21.22 -1.18 -17.06
CA GLN A 442 -22.65 -1.43 -17.11
C GLN A 442 -23.09 -2.49 -16.09
N ARG A 443 -22.36 -3.58 -15.96
CA ARG A 443 -22.66 -4.64 -14.97
C ARG A 443 -22.55 -4.15 -13.54
N ALA A 444 -21.56 -3.33 -13.24
CA ALA A 444 -21.35 -2.73 -11.92
C ALA A 444 -22.54 -1.89 -11.45
N THR A 445 -23.40 -1.39 -12.36
CA THR A 445 -24.61 -0.63 -11.99
C THR A 445 -25.65 -1.48 -11.26
N SER A 446 -25.61 -2.80 -11.40
CA SER A 446 -26.51 -3.77 -10.76
C SER A 446 -25.83 -4.59 -9.68
N ALA A 447 -24.53 -4.39 -9.45
CA ALA A 447 -23.79 -5.13 -8.43
C ALA A 447 -24.41 -4.92 -7.03
N HIS A 448 -24.46 -5.99 -6.25
CA HIS A 448 -24.96 -5.93 -4.87
C HIS A 448 -24.07 -5.02 -4.02
N PHE A 449 -22.74 -5.18 -4.16
CA PHE A 449 -21.75 -4.29 -3.56
C PHE A 449 -21.04 -3.50 -4.67
N PRO A 450 -21.48 -2.26 -4.99
CA PRO A 450 -20.85 -1.44 -6.03
C PRO A 450 -19.52 -0.83 -5.57
N VAL A 451 -19.10 -1.11 -4.34
CA VAL A 451 -17.88 -0.61 -3.70
C VAL A 451 -17.05 -1.76 -3.17
N THR A 452 -15.75 -1.52 -3.09
CA THR A 452 -14.76 -2.37 -2.43
C THR A 452 -13.73 -1.48 -1.73
N THR A 453 -12.65 -2.06 -1.23
CA THR A 453 -11.62 -1.33 -0.51
C THR A 453 -10.25 -1.50 -1.17
N ASN A 454 -9.32 -0.61 -0.83
CA ASN A 454 -7.89 -0.79 -1.08
C ASN A 454 -7.31 -1.97 -0.26
N PRO A 455 -6.03 -2.38 -0.47
CA PRO A 455 -5.44 -3.57 0.19
C PRO A 455 -5.48 -3.59 1.71
N CYS A 456 -5.40 -2.43 2.35
CA CYS A 456 -5.39 -2.34 3.81
C CYS A 456 -6.79 -2.11 4.41
N GLY A 457 -7.82 -2.00 3.58
CA GLY A 457 -9.22 -1.90 4.01
C GLY A 457 -9.66 -0.53 4.53
N GLU A 458 -8.77 0.48 4.53
CA GLU A 458 -9.07 1.80 5.14
C GLU A 458 -9.80 2.77 4.21
N ILE A 459 -9.90 2.49 2.93
CA ILE A 459 -10.50 3.39 1.93
C ILE A 459 -11.58 2.67 1.15
N THR A 460 -12.77 3.27 1.10
CA THR A 460 -13.87 2.88 0.20
C THR A 460 -13.65 3.44 -1.19
N LEU A 461 -13.80 2.61 -2.21
CA LEU A 461 -13.73 3.01 -3.62
C LEU A 461 -14.76 2.24 -4.45
N HIS A 462 -15.17 2.82 -5.58
CA HIS A 462 -16.07 2.16 -6.51
C HIS A 462 -15.40 0.95 -7.17
N VAL A 463 -16.16 -0.11 -7.43
CA VAL A 463 -15.62 -1.34 -8.06
C VAL A 463 -15.12 -1.11 -9.49
N THR A 464 -15.68 -0.13 -10.23
CA THR A 464 -15.23 0.21 -11.59
C THR A 464 -13.87 0.90 -11.62
N GLY A 465 -13.49 1.54 -10.52
CA GLY A 465 -12.23 2.23 -10.38
C GLY A 465 -12.35 3.54 -9.62
N GLY A 466 -11.26 3.96 -9.05
CA GLY A 466 -11.16 5.22 -8.32
C GLY A 466 -9.86 5.34 -7.57
N TYR A 467 -9.60 6.54 -7.07
CA TYR A 467 -8.45 6.86 -6.26
C TYR A 467 -8.83 7.53 -4.95
N CYS A 468 -7.99 7.33 -3.94
CA CYS A 468 -7.97 8.16 -2.76
C CYS A 468 -6.53 8.51 -2.40
N VAL A 469 -6.26 9.81 -2.29
CA VAL A 469 -5.02 10.29 -1.68
C VAL A 469 -5.17 10.30 -0.18
N ILE A 470 -4.13 9.81 0.51
CA ILE A 470 -4.14 9.66 1.96
C ILE A 470 -2.93 10.34 2.60
N GLY A 471 -3.11 10.81 3.83
CA GLY A 471 -2.06 11.40 4.64
C GLY A 471 -2.24 11.13 6.12
N ASP A 472 -1.15 11.24 6.88
CA ASP A 472 -1.17 11.18 8.33
C ASP A 472 -0.85 12.52 8.95
N PHE A 473 -1.45 12.77 10.12
CA PHE A 473 -0.92 13.72 11.08
C PHE A 473 -0.54 13.00 12.37
N ALA A 474 0.48 13.52 13.05
CA ALA A 474 0.98 12.94 14.29
C ALA A 474 0.78 13.95 15.45
N PRO A 475 -0.30 13.81 16.21
CA PRO A 475 -0.62 14.77 17.27
C PRO A 475 0.50 14.94 18.30
N LEU A 476 1.21 13.85 18.63
CA LEU A 476 2.36 13.92 19.54
C LEU A 476 3.44 14.88 19.02
N LEU A 477 3.79 14.78 17.73
CA LEU A 477 4.89 15.54 17.13
C LEU A 477 4.57 17.01 16.89
N ALA A 478 3.30 17.40 17.05
CA ALA A 478 2.89 18.81 17.09
C ALA A 478 3.24 19.50 18.41
N CYS A 479 3.71 18.75 19.42
CA CYS A 479 4.16 19.31 20.69
C CYS A 479 5.25 20.38 20.47
N PRO A 480 5.11 21.60 21.06
CA PRO A 480 6.08 22.69 20.87
C PRO A 480 7.44 22.46 21.54
N VAL A 481 7.50 21.49 22.45
CA VAL A 481 8.72 21.03 23.14
C VAL A 481 8.96 19.55 22.83
N ALA A 482 10.11 18.99 23.19
CA ALA A 482 10.35 17.58 23.03
C ALA A 482 9.36 16.77 23.88
N PRO A 483 8.63 15.79 23.33
CA PRO A 483 7.64 15.02 24.10
C PRO A 483 8.26 14.30 25.30
N GLU A 484 9.53 13.97 25.25
CA GLU A 484 10.31 13.34 26.31
C GLU A 484 10.52 14.26 27.53
N ASP A 485 10.44 15.59 27.33
CA ASP A 485 10.60 16.58 28.38
C ASP A 485 9.26 16.92 29.08
N VAL A 486 8.16 16.33 28.62
CA VAL A 486 6.82 16.55 29.17
C VAL A 486 6.48 15.46 30.18
N THR A 487 6.07 15.85 31.39
CA THR A 487 5.51 14.88 32.33
C THR A 487 4.13 14.43 31.87
N PRO A 488 3.93 13.15 31.62
CA PRO A 488 2.66 12.64 31.09
C PRO A 488 1.45 13.08 31.93
N GLY A 489 0.45 13.64 31.24
CA GLY A 489 -0.78 14.14 31.86
C GLY A 489 -0.65 15.44 32.64
N GLN A 490 0.55 16.03 32.70
CA GLN A 490 0.83 17.26 33.45
C GLN A 490 1.39 18.37 32.56
N VAL A 491 0.71 18.63 31.45
CA VAL A 491 1.14 19.61 30.45
C VAL A 491 0.79 21.02 30.95
N PRO A 492 1.76 21.98 31.00
CA PRO A 492 1.46 23.37 31.32
C PRO A 492 0.41 23.96 30.37
N ALA A 493 -0.52 24.78 30.89
CA ALA A 493 -1.65 25.28 30.12
C ALA A 493 -1.22 26.03 28.83
N GLU A 494 -0.16 26.83 28.88
CA GLU A 494 0.38 27.56 27.73
C GLU A 494 0.93 26.61 26.68
N THR A 495 1.68 25.57 27.08
CA THR A 495 2.20 24.53 26.21
C THR A 495 1.05 23.75 25.58
N ALA A 496 0.03 23.40 26.38
CA ALA A 496 -1.16 22.68 25.91
C ALA A 496 -1.91 23.48 24.85
N ALA A 497 -2.11 24.78 25.04
CA ALA A 497 -2.82 25.65 24.09
C ALA A 497 -2.09 25.70 22.72
N VAL A 498 -0.78 25.91 22.74
CA VAL A 498 0.04 25.90 21.50
C VAL A 498 0.04 24.53 20.84
N TRP A 499 0.15 23.47 21.63
CA TRP A 499 0.12 22.09 21.11
C TRP A 499 -1.20 21.78 20.39
N ASP A 500 -2.33 22.04 21.06
CA ASP A 500 -3.66 21.81 20.52
C ASP A 500 -3.92 22.63 19.24
N ALA A 501 -3.46 23.89 19.19
CA ALA A 501 -3.51 24.74 18.00
C ALA A 501 -2.69 24.15 16.83
N ARG A 502 -1.48 23.65 17.09
CA ARG A 502 -0.66 22.96 16.08
C ARG A 502 -1.32 21.68 15.57
N VAL A 503 -1.96 20.90 16.46
CA VAL A 503 -2.70 19.70 16.02
C VAL A 503 -3.84 20.08 15.12
N ARG A 504 -4.65 21.10 15.48
CA ARG A 504 -5.74 21.60 14.62
C ARG A 504 -5.24 22.10 13.25
N ASP A 505 -4.15 22.88 13.25
CA ASP A 505 -3.55 23.37 11.99
C ASP A 505 -2.97 22.24 11.16
N SER A 506 -2.37 21.21 11.76
CA SER A 506 -1.90 20.01 11.03
C SER A 506 -3.03 19.31 10.28
N VAL A 507 -4.21 19.20 10.90
CA VAL A 507 -5.40 18.61 10.26
C VAL A 507 -5.88 19.47 9.09
N ARG A 508 -6.00 20.79 9.27
CA ARG A 508 -6.41 21.73 8.20
C ARG A 508 -5.45 21.71 7.02
N LEU A 509 -4.13 21.81 7.31
CA LEU A 509 -3.07 21.74 6.29
C LEU A 509 -3.10 20.40 5.55
N GLY A 510 -3.27 19.29 6.26
CA GLY A 510 -3.36 17.96 5.68
C GLY A 510 -4.56 17.82 4.74
N VAL A 511 -5.74 18.29 5.14
CA VAL A 511 -6.94 18.31 4.31
C VAL A 511 -6.71 19.11 3.02
N ARG A 512 -6.20 20.34 3.12
CA ARG A 512 -5.89 21.19 1.95
C ARG A 512 -4.84 20.54 1.05
N PHE A 513 -3.80 19.95 1.64
CA PHE A 513 -2.76 19.21 0.92
C PHE A 513 -3.36 18.09 0.04
N LEU A 514 -4.23 17.27 0.60
CA LEU A 514 -4.83 16.15 -0.09
C LEU A 514 -5.82 16.60 -1.16
N LEU A 515 -6.63 17.62 -0.89
CA LEU A 515 -7.57 18.18 -1.89
C LEU A 515 -6.84 18.83 -3.07
N ARG A 516 -5.67 19.46 -2.84
CA ARG A 516 -4.84 19.94 -3.95
C ARG A 516 -4.31 18.80 -4.81
N ALA A 517 -3.94 17.67 -4.21
CA ALA A 517 -3.47 16.50 -4.96
C ALA A 517 -4.53 15.94 -5.91
N ASN A 518 -5.82 16.02 -5.58
CA ASN A 518 -6.93 15.60 -6.45
C ASN A 518 -7.08 16.45 -7.72
N ARG A 519 -6.30 17.52 -7.88
CA ARG A 519 -6.30 18.35 -9.10
C ARG A 519 -5.34 17.84 -10.18
N MET A 520 -4.49 16.86 -9.87
CA MET A 520 -3.61 16.25 -10.86
C MET A 520 -4.40 15.47 -11.91
N ASP A 521 -3.80 15.28 -13.08
CA ASP A 521 -4.32 14.38 -14.10
C ASP A 521 -4.38 12.94 -13.56
N ALA A 522 -5.46 12.21 -13.84
CA ALA A 522 -5.72 10.90 -13.29
C ALA A 522 -6.51 10.01 -14.24
N LEU A 523 -6.26 8.71 -14.22
CA LEU A 523 -6.99 7.71 -15.01
C LEU A 523 -8.49 7.72 -14.74
N TYR A 524 -8.90 7.95 -13.52
CA TYR A 524 -10.30 8.04 -13.11
C TYR A 524 -10.69 9.50 -12.84
N GLY A 525 -10.36 10.39 -13.80
CA GLY A 525 -10.48 11.82 -13.57
C GLY A 525 -11.91 12.29 -13.31
N GLU A 526 -12.93 11.66 -13.91
CA GLU A 526 -14.33 11.99 -13.64
C GLU A 526 -14.77 11.53 -12.26
N GLU A 527 -14.39 10.30 -11.88
CA GLU A 527 -14.66 9.78 -10.53
C GLU A 527 -13.95 10.60 -9.46
N VAL A 528 -12.68 10.95 -9.67
CA VAL A 528 -11.92 11.81 -8.75
C VAL A 528 -12.58 13.17 -8.60
N ARG A 529 -13.00 13.81 -9.70
CA ARG A 529 -13.72 15.11 -9.66
C ARG A 529 -15.09 15.02 -8.99
N ARG A 530 -15.82 13.93 -9.25
CA ARG A 530 -17.15 13.70 -8.67
C ARG A 530 -17.11 13.45 -7.17
N THR A 531 -16.18 12.62 -6.73
CA THR A 531 -16.11 12.16 -5.33
C THR A 531 -15.20 13.01 -4.46
N ASN A 532 -14.17 13.59 -5.07
CA ASN A 532 -13.13 14.36 -4.40
C ASN A 532 -12.61 13.72 -3.12
N ARG A 533 -12.48 12.39 -3.11
CA ARG A 533 -12.12 11.59 -1.94
C ARG A 533 -10.75 11.93 -1.41
N ILE A 534 -10.66 12.04 -0.12
CA ILE A 534 -9.39 12.09 0.62
C ILE A 534 -9.47 11.19 1.86
N GLY A 535 -8.31 10.89 2.44
CA GLY A 535 -8.20 10.19 3.70
C GLY A 535 -7.12 10.81 4.59
N ILE A 536 -7.51 11.64 5.56
CA ILE A 536 -6.60 12.12 6.60
C ILE A 536 -6.78 11.29 7.87
N GLY A 537 -5.70 10.88 8.54
CA GLY A 537 -5.78 10.08 9.74
C GLY A 537 -4.67 10.32 10.76
N PRO A 538 -4.93 10.09 12.04
CA PRO A 538 -3.92 10.20 13.07
C PRO A 538 -3.00 8.97 13.09
N THR A 539 -1.75 9.19 13.52
CA THR A 539 -0.79 8.15 13.90
C THR A 539 -0.12 8.51 15.21
N GLY A 540 0.38 7.53 15.97
CA GLY A 540 0.94 7.78 17.29
C GLY A 540 -0.13 8.19 18.32
N LEU A 541 -1.34 7.64 18.21
CA LEU A 541 -2.47 7.95 19.10
C LEU A 541 -2.19 7.57 20.56
N HIS A 542 -1.55 6.43 20.79
CA HIS A 542 -1.24 5.95 22.14
C HIS A 542 -0.21 6.85 22.83
N GLU A 543 0.81 7.29 22.08
CA GLU A 543 1.82 8.24 22.56
C GLU A 543 1.18 9.60 22.91
N TRP A 544 0.29 10.10 22.06
CA TRP A 544 -0.42 11.35 22.29
C TRP A 544 -1.34 11.26 23.50
N ALA A 545 -2.12 10.16 23.62
CA ALA A 545 -2.99 9.92 24.77
C ALA A 545 -2.22 9.89 26.09
N TRP A 546 -1.04 9.23 26.07
CA TRP A 546 -0.18 9.16 27.24
C TRP A 546 0.39 10.52 27.62
N VAL A 547 1.13 11.18 26.73
CA VAL A 547 1.86 12.40 27.07
C VAL A 547 0.89 13.56 27.33
N ARG A 548 -0.14 13.76 26.48
CA ARG A 548 -1.05 14.90 26.57
C ARG A 548 -2.09 14.74 27.68
N PHE A 549 -2.61 13.52 27.92
CA PHE A 549 -3.74 13.25 28.80
C PHE A 549 -3.43 12.33 29.99
N GLY A 550 -2.30 11.62 30.01
CA GLY A 550 -1.93 10.65 31.03
C GLY A 550 -2.69 9.34 30.96
N LEU A 551 -3.25 9.00 29.79
CA LEU A 551 -4.12 7.85 29.57
C LEU A 551 -3.37 6.72 28.84
N ASP A 552 -3.47 5.50 29.36
CA ASP A 552 -3.02 4.29 28.66
C ASP A 552 -4.15 3.67 27.81
N PHE A 553 -3.85 2.58 27.11
CA PHE A 553 -4.80 1.93 26.21
C PHE A 553 -6.11 1.53 26.91
N ARG A 554 -6.02 0.94 28.12
CA ARG A 554 -7.22 0.50 28.84
C ARG A 554 -8.04 1.66 29.39
N ASP A 555 -7.39 2.74 29.77
CA ASP A 555 -8.08 3.99 30.09
C ASP A 555 -8.89 4.51 28.91
N LEU A 556 -8.36 4.39 27.67
CA LEU A 556 -9.04 4.84 26.45
C LEU A 556 -10.30 4.04 26.11
N LEU A 557 -10.43 2.80 26.59
CA LEU A 557 -11.64 1.98 26.38
C LEU A 557 -12.82 2.43 27.25
N ASP A 558 -12.57 3.20 28.33
CA ASP A 558 -13.58 3.81 29.17
C ASP A 558 -13.86 5.25 28.69
N GLU A 559 -15.02 5.45 28.06
CA GLU A 559 -15.40 6.74 27.46
C GLU A 559 -15.52 7.87 28.50
N GLU A 560 -15.94 7.58 29.73
CA GLU A 560 -16.07 8.61 30.77
C GLU A 560 -14.69 9.05 31.25
N ARG A 561 -13.81 8.11 31.53
CA ARG A 561 -12.44 8.37 31.96
C ARG A 561 -11.61 9.05 30.89
N ALA A 562 -11.77 8.64 29.64
CA ALA A 562 -11.06 9.19 28.50
C ALA A 562 -11.82 10.33 27.78
N ALA A 563 -12.85 10.90 28.38
CA ALA A 563 -13.64 11.95 27.76
C ALA A 563 -12.81 13.13 27.21
N PRO A 564 -11.76 13.63 27.89
CA PRO A 564 -10.92 14.70 27.33
C PRO A 564 -10.25 14.31 26.03
N PHE A 565 -9.74 13.08 25.92
CA PHE A 565 -9.11 12.55 24.71
C PHE A 565 -10.14 12.38 23.58
N TRP A 566 -11.26 11.71 23.84
CA TRP A 566 -12.26 11.44 22.82
C TRP A 566 -12.96 12.72 22.34
N ASN A 567 -13.13 13.73 23.19
CA ASN A 567 -13.63 15.03 22.78
C ASN A 567 -12.65 15.75 21.85
N ALA A 568 -11.33 15.69 22.14
CA ALA A 568 -10.31 16.24 21.25
C ALA A 568 -10.32 15.50 19.89
N VAL A 569 -10.40 14.17 19.87
CA VAL A 569 -10.49 13.39 18.63
C VAL A 569 -11.74 13.78 17.81
N ARG A 570 -12.90 13.93 18.44
CA ARG A 570 -14.15 14.37 17.79
C ARG A 570 -14.03 15.78 17.24
N GLU A 571 -13.42 16.69 17.97
CA GLU A 571 -13.15 18.06 17.51
C GLU A 571 -12.31 18.06 16.24
N LEU A 572 -11.21 17.30 16.23
CA LEU A 572 -10.33 17.15 15.07
C LEU A 572 -11.05 16.53 13.85
N SER A 573 -11.92 15.56 14.07
CA SER A 573 -12.78 14.98 13.01
C SER A 573 -13.71 16.04 12.42
N THR A 574 -14.32 16.86 13.28
CA THR A 574 -15.19 17.97 12.85
C THR A 574 -14.41 19.01 12.06
N ILE A 575 -13.21 19.37 12.52
CA ILE A 575 -12.32 20.31 11.81
C ILE A 575 -11.94 19.76 10.43
N ALA A 576 -11.54 18.49 10.33
CA ALA A 576 -11.19 17.86 9.06
C ALA A 576 -12.32 17.98 8.03
N LYS A 577 -13.54 17.64 8.43
CA LYS A 577 -14.73 17.65 7.55
C LYS A 577 -15.15 19.05 7.17
N SER A 578 -15.22 19.95 8.13
CA SER A 578 -15.60 21.35 7.89
C SER A 578 -14.58 22.06 6.99
N GLU A 579 -13.27 21.80 7.19
CA GLU A 579 -12.24 22.35 6.33
C GLU A 579 -12.29 21.78 4.92
N ALA A 580 -12.58 20.48 4.79
CA ALA A 580 -12.75 19.84 3.50
C ALA A 580 -13.91 20.43 2.71
N ASP A 581 -15.06 20.62 3.33
CA ASP A 581 -16.24 21.23 2.72
C ASP A 581 -15.95 22.69 2.33
N ALA A 582 -15.36 23.46 3.24
CA ALA A 582 -15.06 24.88 3.01
C ALA A 582 -14.01 25.08 1.89
N TYR A 583 -12.95 24.27 1.90
CA TYR A 583 -11.88 24.38 0.90
C TYR A 583 -12.33 23.89 -0.49
N ALA A 584 -13.14 22.84 -0.55
CA ALA A 584 -13.76 22.40 -1.80
C ALA A 584 -14.64 23.51 -2.40
N HIS A 585 -15.45 24.18 -1.58
CA HIS A 585 -16.25 25.34 -2.02
C HIS A 585 -15.35 26.50 -2.48
N GLU A 586 -14.30 26.84 -1.72
CA GLU A 586 -13.34 27.90 -2.05
C GLU A 586 -12.65 27.65 -3.40
N THR A 587 -12.28 26.41 -3.67
CA THR A 587 -11.55 26.01 -4.89
C THR A 587 -12.46 25.60 -6.06
N GLY A 588 -13.79 25.65 -5.89
CA GLY A 588 -14.76 25.29 -6.91
C GLY A 588 -14.78 23.81 -7.28
N THR A 589 -14.44 22.93 -6.32
CA THR A 589 -14.45 21.47 -6.51
C THR A 589 -15.65 20.83 -5.81
N ALA A 590 -15.94 19.57 -6.11
CA ALA A 590 -17.02 18.84 -5.46
C ALA A 590 -16.76 18.69 -3.95
N ARG A 591 -17.84 18.66 -3.15
CA ARG A 591 -17.77 18.30 -1.73
C ARG A 591 -17.18 16.90 -1.62
N PRO A 592 -16.12 16.66 -0.81
CA PRO A 592 -15.57 15.34 -0.62
C PRO A 592 -16.57 14.34 -0.05
N ILE A 593 -16.68 13.18 -0.66
CA ILE A 593 -17.54 12.11 -0.13
C ILE A 593 -16.91 11.50 1.13
N THR A 594 -15.59 11.37 1.15
CA THR A 594 -14.85 10.89 2.32
C THR A 594 -13.69 11.81 2.67
N VAL A 595 -13.41 11.95 3.98
CA VAL A 595 -12.39 12.85 4.52
C VAL A 595 -11.50 12.15 5.55
N THR A 596 -12.09 11.40 6.48
CA THR A 596 -11.37 10.77 7.60
C THR A 596 -11.07 9.29 7.31
N THR A 597 -9.89 8.85 7.76
CA THR A 597 -9.46 7.44 7.73
C THR A 597 -8.46 7.19 8.84
N VAL A 598 -8.11 5.94 9.11
CA VAL A 598 -6.88 5.59 9.83
C VAL A 598 -6.14 4.55 9.01
N LYS A 599 -5.02 4.94 8.43
CA LYS A 599 -4.18 4.02 7.65
C LYS A 599 -3.17 3.28 8.54
N PRO A 600 -2.53 2.19 8.05
CA PRO A 600 -1.51 1.48 8.84
C PRO A 600 -0.28 2.33 9.16
N ALA A 601 0.00 3.37 8.37
CA ALA A 601 1.11 4.31 8.54
C ALA A 601 2.52 3.67 8.61
N GLY A 602 2.70 2.47 8.10
CA GLY A 602 3.89 1.64 8.27
C GLY A 602 5.23 2.23 7.75
N THR A 603 5.20 3.32 6.97
CA THR A 603 6.40 4.07 6.58
C THR A 603 6.54 5.33 7.43
N THR A 604 5.48 6.13 7.49
CA THR A 604 5.47 7.47 8.09
C THR A 604 5.65 7.45 9.60
N SER A 605 4.99 6.51 10.30
CA SER A 605 5.16 6.35 11.75
C SER A 605 6.59 5.97 12.14
N LYS A 606 7.24 5.09 11.35
CA LYS A 606 8.61 4.61 11.63
C LYS A 606 9.67 5.68 11.50
N LEU A 607 9.43 6.73 10.71
CA LEU A 607 10.37 7.84 10.62
C LEU A 607 10.67 8.46 12.00
N PHE A 608 9.71 8.40 12.91
CA PHE A 608 9.81 9.01 14.25
C PHE A 608 9.51 8.04 15.41
N GLY A 609 9.51 6.73 15.14
CA GLY A 609 9.31 5.69 16.17
C GLY A 609 7.91 5.61 16.76
N LEU A 610 6.91 6.21 16.09
CA LEU A 610 5.51 6.20 16.53
C LEU A 610 4.84 4.84 16.34
N THR A 611 3.83 4.57 17.16
CA THR A 611 2.91 3.44 16.95
C THR A 611 2.15 3.63 15.63
N GLU A 612 1.99 2.54 14.89
CA GLU A 612 1.47 2.52 13.52
C GLU A 612 -0.06 2.70 13.48
N GLY A 613 -0.55 3.87 13.06
CA GLY A 613 -1.98 4.14 12.88
C GLY A 613 -2.78 3.87 14.15
N ALA A 614 -3.74 2.94 14.05
CA ALA A 614 -4.59 2.51 15.16
C ALA A 614 -4.04 1.27 15.90
N HIS A 615 -2.96 0.67 15.41
CA HIS A 615 -2.45 -0.58 15.97
C HIS A 615 -1.85 -0.39 17.36
N LEU A 616 -1.90 -1.46 18.16
CA LEU A 616 -1.16 -1.54 19.41
C LEU A 616 0.32 -1.81 19.14
N PRO A 617 1.23 -1.40 20.03
CA PRO A 617 2.63 -1.82 19.96
C PRO A 617 2.73 -3.34 19.93
N ALA A 618 3.53 -3.88 19.01
CA ALA A 618 3.68 -5.32 18.89
C ALA A 618 4.36 -5.93 20.14
N ARG A 619 5.38 -5.24 20.64
CA ARG A 619 6.21 -5.63 21.78
C ARG A 619 6.76 -4.41 22.49
N ARG A 620 7.21 -4.56 23.75
CA ARG A 620 7.93 -3.49 24.47
C ARG A 620 9.36 -3.30 24.00
N GLN A 621 9.98 -4.38 23.48
CA GLN A 621 11.27 -4.38 22.77
C GLN A 621 11.32 -5.56 21.81
N TYR A 622 11.94 -5.38 20.64
CA TYR A 622 12.02 -6.43 19.61
C TYR A 622 13.11 -6.14 18.59
N LEU A 623 13.45 -7.14 17.78
CA LEU A 623 14.20 -6.92 16.55
C LEU A 623 13.24 -6.71 15.40
N ARG A 624 13.33 -5.54 14.75
CA ARG A 624 12.60 -5.27 13.51
C ARG A 624 13.43 -5.73 12.33
N TRP A 625 12.94 -6.72 11.60
CA TRP A 625 13.59 -7.20 10.41
C TRP A 625 13.13 -6.45 9.17
N VAL A 626 14.08 -5.93 8.40
CA VAL A 626 13.86 -5.21 7.15
C VAL A 626 14.57 -5.95 6.03
N GLN A 627 13.85 -6.19 4.92
CA GLN A 627 14.39 -6.88 3.75
C GLN A 627 15.21 -5.93 2.88
N PHE A 628 16.33 -6.44 2.38
CA PHE A 628 17.20 -5.81 1.41
C PHE A 628 17.54 -6.82 0.31
N LYS A 629 17.77 -6.36 -0.92
CA LYS A 629 18.30 -7.22 -1.97
C LYS A 629 19.76 -7.51 -1.69
N GLY A 630 20.15 -8.76 -1.79
CA GLY A 630 21.54 -9.20 -1.68
C GLY A 630 21.64 -10.56 -1.06
N VAL A 631 22.63 -11.29 -1.51
CA VAL A 631 23.00 -12.61 -0.99
C VAL A 631 24.48 -12.60 -0.67
N ARG A 632 24.82 -13.20 0.45
CA ARG A 632 26.19 -13.42 0.85
C ARG A 632 26.67 -14.74 0.27
N ARG A 633 27.82 -14.73 -0.39
CA ARG A 633 28.48 -15.93 -0.91
C ARG A 633 29.10 -16.73 0.25
N GLU A 634 29.44 -17.97 -0.01
CA GLU A 634 30.12 -18.85 0.97
C GLU A 634 31.48 -18.31 1.40
N ASP A 635 32.18 -17.57 0.53
CA ASP A 635 33.44 -16.89 0.83
C ASP A 635 33.29 -15.65 1.70
N GLY A 636 32.06 -15.30 2.08
CA GLY A 636 31.73 -14.14 2.91
C GLY A 636 31.64 -12.82 2.13
N THR A 637 31.77 -12.82 0.82
CA THR A 637 31.57 -11.64 -0.02
C THR A 637 30.13 -11.46 -0.42
N TRP A 638 29.71 -10.25 -0.79
CA TRP A 638 28.39 -9.97 -1.30
C TRP A 638 28.34 -10.12 -2.82
N GLU A 639 27.24 -10.64 -3.34
CA GLU A 639 27.03 -10.75 -4.79
C GLU A 639 26.90 -9.38 -5.45
N ALA A 640 27.23 -9.33 -6.76
CA ALA A 640 27.02 -8.14 -7.56
C ALA A 640 25.53 -7.77 -7.61
N GLY A 641 25.20 -6.47 -7.48
CA GLY A 641 23.82 -5.99 -7.41
C GLY A 641 23.19 -6.05 -6.01
N THR A 642 23.97 -6.36 -4.97
CA THR A 642 23.55 -6.25 -3.58
C THR A 642 23.28 -4.78 -3.21
N ASP A 643 22.21 -4.55 -2.43
CA ASP A 643 21.92 -3.23 -1.85
C ASP A 643 23.12 -2.78 -1.00
N PRO A 644 23.73 -1.62 -1.31
CA PRO A 644 24.95 -1.18 -0.64
C PRO A 644 24.75 -0.85 0.84
N LEU A 645 23.53 -0.63 1.29
CA LEU A 645 23.23 -0.48 2.72
C LEU A 645 23.46 -1.79 3.49
N LEU A 646 23.32 -2.93 2.82
CA LEU A 646 23.41 -4.25 3.47
C LEU A 646 24.82 -4.51 4.04
N PRO A 647 25.91 -4.39 3.25
CA PRO A 647 27.27 -4.46 3.78
C PRO A 647 27.57 -3.40 4.84
N THR A 648 26.97 -2.23 4.72
CA THR A 648 27.16 -1.13 5.67
C THR A 648 26.57 -1.45 7.04
N TYR A 649 25.34 -1.98 7.08
CA TYR A 649 24.71 -2.40 8.34
C TYR A 649 25.46 -3.57 8.99
N GLU A 650 25.94 -4.52 8.18
CA GLU A 650 26.75 -5.63 8.69
C GLU A 650 28.03 -5.14 9.34
N ARG A 651 28.78 -4.23 8.69
CA ARG A 651 30.00 -3.63 9.27
C ARG A 651 29.73 -2.85 10.55
N LYS A 652 28.54 -2.24 10.66
CA LYS A 652 28.10 -1.54 11.87
C LYS A 652 27.62 -2.47 12.99
N GLY A 653 27.65 -3.79 12.80
CA GLY A 653 27.29 -4.77 13.81
C GLY A 653 25.79 -5.11 13.90
N TYR A 654 24.99 -4.68 12.93
CA TYR A 654 23.59 -5.10 12.85
C TYR A 654 23.49 -6.60 12.47
N PRO A 655 22.58 -7.37 13.06
CA PRO A 655 22.32 -8.75 12.63
C PRO A 655 21.83 -8.79 11.17
N VAL A 656 22.48 -9.65 10.36
CA VAL A 656 22.10 -9.84 8.95
C VAL A 656 21.88 -11.33 8.70
N ARG A 657 20.79 -11.68 7.99
CA ARG A 657 20.44 -13.06 7.60
C ARG A 657 19.99 -13.11 6.15
N SER A 658 20.50 -14.06 5.37
CA SER A 658 19.92 -14.37 4.05
C SER A 658 18.63 -15.17 4.19
N LEU A 659 17.66 -14.92 3.32
CA LEU A 659 16.36 -15.60 3.35
C LEU A 659 16.36 -16.82 2.44
N ARG A 660 15.83 -17.94 2.94
CA ARG A 660 15.56 -19.16 2.16
C ARG A 660 14.24 -19.05 1.41
N SER A 661 13.21 -18.52 2.08
CA SER A 661 11.87 -18.34 1.51
C SER A 661 11.80 -17.24 0.42
N PHE A 662 12.79 -16.34 0.41
CA PHE A 662 12.93 -15.27 -0.59
C PHE A 662 14.36 -15.20 -1.08
N PRO A 663 14.75 -16.09 -1.98
CA PRO A 663 16.09 -16.13 -2.53
C PRO A 663 16.47 -14.80 -3.18
N GLY A 664 17.72 -14.40 -3.06
CA GLY A 664 18.18 -13.09 -3.51
C GLY A 664 17.97 -11.96 -2.51
N MET A 665 17.35 -12.24 -1.36
CA MET A 665 17.08 -11.27 -0.30
C MET A 665 17.80 -11.62 1.00
N SER A 666 18.23 -10.58 1.71
CA SER A 666 18.68 -10.67 3.11
C SER A 666 17.86 -9.73 3.99
N ILE A 667 17.86 -10.01 5.27
CA ILE A 667 17.20 -9.16 6.28
C ILE A 667 18.22 -8.62 7.27
N VAL A 668 17.99 -7.36 7.66
CA VAL A 668 18.75 -6.66 8.71
C VAL A 668 17.85 -6.49 9.93
N GLY A 669 18.33 -6.88 11.11
CA GLY A 669 17.62 -6.75 12.37
C GLY A 669 17.95 -5.45 13.09
N PHE A 670 16.96 -4.56 13.24
CA PHE A 670 17.08 -3.31 13.98
C PHE A 670 16.54 -3.48 15.39
N PRO A 671 17.40 -3.35 16.45
CA PRO A 671 16.90 -3.29 17.82
C PRO A 671 15.94 -2.11 17.96
N THR A 672 14.72 -2.38 18.39
CA THR A 672 13.66 -1.37 18.43
C THR A 672 13.01 -1.37 19.80
N VAL A 673 12.96 -0.19 20.41
CA VAL A 673 12.13 0.13 21.58
C VAL A 673 11.11 1.16 21.10
N PRO A 674 9.81 0.85 21.09
CA PRO A 674 8.78 1.81 20.67
C PRO A 674 8.88 3.12 21.43
N LEU A 675 8.56 4.25 20.77
CA LEU A 675 8.63 5.58 21.40
C LEU A 675 7.78 5.65 22.66
N ILE A 676 6.60 5.03 22.67
CA ILE A 676 5.71 4.99 23.84
C ILE A 676 6.40 4.40 25.08
N GLN A 677 7.28 3.43 24.92
CA GLN A 677 8.06 2.85 26.00
C GLN A 677 9.13 3.85 26.49
N ARG A 678 9.76 4.55 25.55
CA ARG A 678 10.77 5.61 25.85
C ARG A 678 10.14 6.83 26.53
N LEU A 679 8.85 7.08 26.30
CA LEU A 679 8.06 8.14 26.96
C LEU A 679 7.63 7.78 28.40
N GLY A 680 8.19 6.73 28.96
CA GLY A 680 8.03 6.39 30.37
C GLY A 680 6.71 5.69 30.75
N MET A 681 5.95 5.16 29.79
CA MET A 681 4.73 4.40 30.11
C MET A 681 5.03 3.10 30.86
N GLY A 682 6.20 2.50 30.64
CA GLY A 682 6.68 1.34 31.39
C GLY A 682 5.74 0.13 31.25
N GLU A 683 5.39 -0.50 32.38
CA GLU A 683 4.51 -1.66 32.44
C GLU A 683 3.05 -1.37 32.01
N ARG A 684 2.66 -0.09 31.95
CA ARG A 684 1.33 0.31 31.47
C ARG A 684 1.17 0.24 29.95
N VAL A 685 2.24 0.02 29.19
CA VAL A 685 2.16 -0.25 27.75
C VAL A 685 1.43 -1.57 27.56
N VAL A 686 0.26 -1.50 26.94
CA VAL A 686 -0.47 -2.71 26.51
C VAL A 686 -0.01 -3.04 25.09
N THR A 687 0.58 -4.23 24.94
CA THR A 687 1.00 -4.73 23.64
C THR A 687 -0.13 -5.52 22.97
N ALA A 688 -0.04 -5.71 21.66
CA ALA A 688 -1.04 -6.47 20.91
C ALA A 688 -1.28 -7.89 21.46
N PRO A 689 -0.26 -8.64 21.97
CA PRO A 689 -0.46 -9.91 22.67
C PRO A 689 -1.22 -9.82 23.98
N GLU A 690 -1.22 -8.68 24.64
CA GLU A 690 -1.81 -8.49 25.97
C GLU A 690 -3.25 -7.98 25.92
N ALA A 691 -3.64 -7.35 24.82
CA ALA A 691 -5.01 -6.92 24.60
C ALA A 691 -5.89 -8.10 24.20
N SER A 692 -7.07 -8.24 24.82
CA SER A 692 -8.05 -9.21 24.38
C SER A 692 -8.64 -8.82 23.00
N PRO A 693 -9.17 -9.77 22.22
CA PRO A 693 -9.87 -9.45 20.99
C PRO A 693 -11.04 -8.48 21.19
N GLU A 694 -11.78 -8.59 22.31
CA GLU A 694 -12.88 -7.69 22.67
C GLU A 694 -12.38 -6.27 22.96
N GLU A 695 -11.25 -6.11 23.68
CA GLU A 695 -10.61 -4.82 23.90
C GLU A 695 -10.21 -4.18 22.56
N GLN A 696 -9.68 -4.98 21.62
CA GLN A 696 -9.30 -4.50 20.29
C GLN A 696 -10.52 -4.08 19.45
N TYR A 697 -11.63 -4.84 19.46
CA TYR A 697 -12.88 -4.43 18.81
C TYR A 697 -13.46 -3.16 19.44
N ARG A 698 -13.45 -3.06 20.78
CA ARG A 698 -13.92 -1.85 21.47
C ARG A 698 -13.11 -0.62 21.07
N TRP A 699 -11.79 -0.75 20.95
CA TRP A 699 -10.92 0.30 20.45
C TRP A 699 -11.29 0.73 19.03
N LEU A 700 -11.55 -0.24 18.15
CA LEU A 700 -11.94 0.01 16.77
C LEU A 700 -13.30 0.73 16.68
N GLU A 701 -14.29 0.29 17.44
CA GLU A 701 -15.60 0.95 17.55
C GLU A 701 -15.48 2.41 18.00
N LEU A 702 -14.64 2.69 19.00
CA LEU A 702 -14.44 4.05 19.51
C LEU A 702 -13.77 4.94 18.45
N LEU A 703 -12.79 4.42 17.71
CA LEU A 703 -12.19 5.16 16.60
C LEU A 703 -13.20 5.43 15.48
N GLU A 704 -14.04 4.44 15.13
CA GLU A 704 -15.12 4.65 14.16
C GLU A 704 -16.15 5.68 14.66
N LYS A 705 -16.50 5.66 15.96
CA LYS A 705 -17.43 6.60 16.56
C LYS A 705 -16.89 8.03 16.59
N TYR A 706 -15.67 8.24 17.02
CA TYR A 706 -15.14 9.57 17.36
C TYR A 706 -14.33 10.20 16.21
N TRP A 707 -13.56 9.40 15.46
CA TRP A 707 -12.74 9.90 14.36
C TRP A 707 -13.42 9.77 13.00
N ILE A 708 -13.85 8.56 12.65
CA ILE A 708 -14.48 8.31 11.34
C ILE A 708 -15.84 9.00 11.26
N GLY A 709 -16.69 8.79 12.24
CA GLY A 709 -18.02 9.41 12.35
C GLY A 709 -19.06 8.82 11.40
N ALA A 710 -20.24 9.41 11.42
CA ALA A 710 -21.41 8.93 10.67
C ALA A 710 -21.37 9.28 9.18
N GLU A 711 -20.70 10.39 8.80
CA GLU A 711 -20.64 10.90 7.43
C GLU A 711 -19.20 11.24 7.05
N GLN A 712 -18.88 11.22 5.75
CA GLN A 712 -17.59 11.54 5.17
C GLN A 712 -16.43 10.72 5.76
N GLY A 713 -16.72 9.52 6.25
CA GLY A 713 -15.72 8.64 6.86
C GLY A 713 -15.39 7.45 5.98
N ASN A 714 -14.12 7.18 5.78
CA ASN A 714 -13.63 5.89 5.29
C ASN A 714 -13.65 4.85 6.44
N GLN A 715 -12.64 4.04 6.55
CA GLN A 715 -12.52 2.99 7.56
C GLN A 715 -11.24 3.17 8.39
N VAL A 716 -11.12 2.34 9.42
CA VAL A 716 -9.90 2.15 10.20
C VAL A 716 -9.22 0.89 9.71
N SER A 717 -7.97 1.00 9.23
CA SER A 717 -7.14 -0.18 8.98
C SER A 717 -6.72 -0.78 10.31
N TYR A 718 -7.18 -1.98 10.58
CA TYR A 718 -6.83 -2.70 11.79
C TYR A 718 -6.70 -4.20 11.54
N THR A 719 -5.69 -4.80 12.14
CA THR A 719 -5.50 -6.25 12.12
C THR A 719 -5.64 -6.77 13.54
N LEU A 720 -6.75 -7.48 13.78
CA LEU A 720 -7.07 -8.10 15.05
C LEU A 720 -6.06 -9.21 15.34
N LYS A 721 -5.35 -9.11 16.45
CA LYS A 721 -4.43 -10.15 16.91
C LYS A 721 -5.19 -11.14 17.78
N VAL A 722 -5.18 -12.40 17.37
CA VAL A 722 -5.83 -13.50 18.11
C VAL A 722 -4.82 -14.58 18.40
N TYR A 723 -4.64 -14.92 19.68
CA TYR A 723 -3.72 -15.95 20.11
C TYR A 723 -4.44 -17.29 20.22
N THR A 724 -4.15 -18.21 19.31
CA THR A 724 -4.83 -19.50 19.14
C THR A 724 -4.55 -20.49 20.26
N ASP A 725 -3.58 -20.24 21.12
CA ASP A 725 -3.32 -20.96 22.37
C ASP A 725 -4.22 -20.50 23.53
N ARG A 726 -4.85 -19.33 23.44
CA ARG A 726 -5.72 -18.73 24.46
C ARG A 726 -7.21 -18.77 24.11
N HIS A 727 -7.52 -18.90 22.83
CA HIS A 727 -8.89 -18.90 22.32
C HIS A 727 -9.14 -20.17 21.53
N SER A 728 -10.33 -20.74 21.63
CA SER A 728 -10.79 -21.81 20.73
C SER A 728 -11.39 -21.26 19.47
N LEU A 729 -11.53 -22.07 18.42
CA LEU A 729 -12.25 -21.67 17.20
C LEU A 729 -13.70 -21.26 17.52
N ASP A 730 -14.37 -21.93 18.44
CA ASP A 730 -15.76 -21.60 18.79
C ASP A 730 -15.86 -20.28 19.55
N SER A 731 -14.93 -19.98 20.47
CA SER A 731 -14.85 -18.67 21.12
C SER A 731 -14.52 -17.55 20.11
N PHE A 732 -13.64 -17.82 19.17
CA PHE A 732 -13.33 -16.90 18.07
C PHE A 732 -14.55 -16.60 17.20
N ARG A 733 -15.32 -17.62 16.80
CA ARG A 733 -16.56 -17.46 16.06
C ARG A 733 -17.59 -16.61 16.81
N ALA A 734 -17.81 -16.93 18.08
CA ALA A 734 -18.75 -16.20 18.92
C ALA A 734 -18.35 -14.71 19.04
N MET A 735 -17.07 -14.44 19.23
CA MET A 735 -16.51 -13.09 19.33
C MET A 735 -16.67 -12.31 18.01
N VAL A 736 -16.37 -12.92 16.85
CA VAL A 736 -16.57 -12.29 15.54
C VAL A 736 -18.06 -12.02 15.29
N ALA A 737 -18.92 -12.99 15.53
CA ALA A 737 -20.36 -12.83 15.35
C ALA A 737 -20.97 -11.70 16.20
N ALA A 738 -20.43 -11.49 17.41
CA ALA A 738 -20.90 -10.45 18.32
C ALA A 738 -20.37 -9.04 17.95
N ASN A 739 -19.13 -8.92 17.48
CA ASN A 739 -18.46 -7.61 17.37
C ASN A 739 -18.32 -7.11 15.92
N GLN A 740 -18.08 -8.01 14.95
CA GLN A 740 -17.85 -7.62 13.56
C GLN A 740 -19.05 -6.86 12.93
N PRO A 741 -20.31 -7.12 13.26
CA PRO A 741 -21.43 -6.33 12.76
C PRO A 741 -21.37 -4.83 13.08
N HIS A 742 -20.60 -4.45 14.10
CA HIS A 742 -20.51 -3.08 14.61
C HIS A 742 -19.40 -2.24 13.99
N VAL A 743 -18.45 -2.85 13.28
CA VAL A 743 -17.32 -2.18 12.63
C VAL A 743 -17.39 -2.31 11.11
N ARG A 744 -16.69 -1.44 10.36
CA ARG A 744 -16.75 -1.43 8.89
C ARG A 744 -15.95 -2.55 8.27
N CYS A 745 -14.69 -2.71 8.70
CA CYS A 745 -13.86 -3.81 8.26
C CYS A 745 -12.86 -4.23 9.34
N CYS A 746 -12.45 -5.50 9.31
CA CYS A 746 -11.42 -6.03 10.17
C CYS A 746 -10.73 -7.22 9.47
N ALA A 747 -9.40 -7.21 9.48
CA ALA A 747 -8.58 -8.37 9.19
C ALA A 747 -8.19 -9.08 10.49
N VAL A 748 -7.87 -10.36 10.41
CA VAL A 748 -7.44 -11.16 11.56
C VAL A 748 -6.02 -11.67 11.32
N LEU A 749 -5.19 -11.68 12.35
CA LEU A 749 -3.90 -12.35 12.33
C LEU A 749 -3.83 -13.35 13.50
N PRO A 750 -4.01 -14.66 13.24
CA PRO A 750 -3.77 -15.67 14.24
C PRO A 750 -2.30 -15.67 14.60
N SER A 751 -2.02 -15.81 15.87
CA SER A 751 -0.66 -15.81 16.41
C SER A 751 -0.47 -16.99 17.37
N ARG A 752 0.76 -17.49 17.44
CA ARG A 752 1.18 -18.52 18.41
C ARG A 752 2.47 -18.08 19.06
N PRO A 753 2.70 -18.43 20.36
CA PRO A 753 3.89 -18.02 21.08
C PRO A 753 5.19 -18.57 20.48
N ASP A 754 5.16 -19.75 19.89
CA ASP A 754 6.28 -20.56 19.42
C ASP A 754 6.56 -20.48 17.93
N SER A 755 6.23 -19.40 17.24
CA SER A 755 6.47 -19.21 15.79
C SER A 755 6.01 -20.40 14.89
N GLY A 756 5.17 -21.30 15.40
CA GLY A 756 4.68 -22.51 14.71
C GLY A 756 3.81 -22.25 13.47
N LEU A 757 3.77 -21.01 12.97
CA LEU A 757 3.10 -20.61 11.71
C LEU A 757 3.94 -20.90 10.45
N GLY A 758 5.14 -21.50 10.61
CA GLY A 758 5.99 -21.86 9.46
C GLY A 758 6.68 -20.69 8.74
N TYR A 759 6.63 -19.48 9.29
CA TYR A 759 7.37 -18.37 8.74
C TYR A 759 8.87 -18.47 9.05
N GLU A 760 9.73 -18.19 8.09
CA GLU A 760 11.18 -18.19 8.28
C GLU A 760 11.63 -17.11 9.29
N TYR A 761 10.90 -16.00 9.37
CA TYR A 761 11.09 -14.94 10.36
C TYR A 761 9.79 -14.15 10.56
N LEU A 762 9.68 -13.53 11.72
CA LEU A 762 8.64 -12.54 12.00
C LEU A 762 9.21 -11.14 11.76
N PRO A 763 8.50 -10.21 11.13
CA PRO A 763 8.97 -8.83 10.96
C PRO A 763 9.33 -8.15 12.30
N GLU A 764 8.72 -8.60 13.41
CA GLU A 764 8.91 -8.13 14.77
C GLU A 764 9.24 -9.34 15.65
N GLU A 765 10.52 -9.72 15.67
CA GLU A 765 11.00 -10.87 16.42
C GLU A 765 11.14 -10.53 17.90
N GLU A 766 10.46 -11.29 18.74
CA GLU A 766 10.65 -11.21 20.19
C GLU A 766 12.04 -11.69 20.56
N VAL A 767 12.72 -10.93 21.39
CA VAL A 767 14.05 -11.27 21.89
C VAL A 767 14.13 -11.04 23.40
N SER A 768 14.87 -11.89 24.09
CA SER A 768 15.12 -11.69 25.52
C SER A 768 15.88 -10.39 25.78
N ALA A 769 15.68 -9.78 26.95
CA ALA A 769 16.35 -8.55 27.33
C ALA A 769 17.89 -8.68 27.23
N GLY A 770 18.46 -9.81 27.58
CA GLY A 770 19.90 -10.07 27.45
C GLY A 770 20.37 -10.12 26.01
N LYS A 771 19.64 -10.81 25.10
CA LYS A 771 19.95 -10.83 23.65
C LYS A 771 19.80 -9.44 23.04
N PHE A 772 18.76 -8.70 23.44
CA PHE A 772 18.53 -7.32 22.97
C PHE A 772 19.70 -6.41 23.37
N ALA A 773 20.10 -6.43 24.63
CA ALA A 773 21.23 -5.65 25.14
C ALA A 773 22.56 -6.01 24.45
N ALA A 774 22.82 -7.31 24.24
CA ALA A 774 24.00 -7.78 23.55
C ALA A 774 24.07 -7.30 22.10
N ILE A 775 22.97 -7.36 21.34
CA ILE A 775 22.89 -6.87 19.98
C ILE A 775 23.08 -5.35 19.95
N THR A 776 22.42 -4.63 20.83
CA THR A 776 22.54 -3.16 20.91
C THR A 776 23.98 -2.73 21.21
N ALA A 777 24.66 -3.46 22.09
CA ALA A 777 26.07 -3.16 22.42
C ALA A 777 27.06 -3.47 21.27
N MET A 778 26.71 -4.34 20.33
CA MET A 778 27.57 -4.63 19.15
C MET A 778 27.45 -3.58 18.05
N ILE A 779 26.37 -2.78 18.05
CA ILE A 779 26.13 -1.78 17.01
C ILE A 779 27.02 -0.57 17.28
N GLN A 780 27.92 -0.31 16.34
CA GLN A 780 28.82 0.84 16.37
C GLN A 780 28.19 1.98 15.58
N ASP A 781 27.69 2.96 16.29
CA ASP A 781 27.12 4.19 15.72
C ASP A 781 28.17 5.28 15.43
N ASP A 782 29.43 4.89 15.23
CA ASP A 782 30.48 5.85 14.90
C ASP A 782 30.14 6.57 13.60
N GLU A 783 30.19 7.91 13.66
CA GLU A 783 30.01 8.86 12.58
C GLU A 783 31.09 8.72 11.49
N VAL A 784 31.06 7.63 10.77
CA VAL A 784 31.68 7.63 9.45
C VAL A 784 30.66 8.19 8.49
N ARG A 785 30.65 9.50 8.37
CA ARG A 785 30.12 10.22 7.22
C ARG A 785 30.99 9.88 5.99
N GLU A 786 31.00 8.65 5.57
CA GLU A 786 31.33 8.38 4.18
C GLU A 786 30.20 9.06 3.37
N VAL A 787 30.58 10.06 2.62
CA VAL A 787 29.75 10.63 1.55
C VAL A 787 29.47 9.47 0.60
N VAL A 788 28.35 8.84 0.84
CA VAL A 788 27.87 7.75 0.00
C VAL A 788 27.51 8.40 -1.33
N ASP A 789 28.27 8.11 -2.39
CA ASP A 789 27.97 8.56 -3.74
C ASP A 789 26.69 7.83 -4.21
N TRP A 790 25.56 8.46 -3.99
CA TRP A 790 24.24 7.93 -4.33
C TRP A 790 24.08 7.62 -5.83
N ALA A 791 24.84 8.28 -6.70
CA ALA A 791 24.81 8.00 -8.14
C ALA A 791 25.39 6.62 -8.45
N HIS A 792 26.45 6.21 -7.76
CA HIS A 792 27.03 4.86 -7.86
C HIS A 792 26.18 3.80 -7.16
N LEU A 793 25.55 4.14 -6.03
CA LEU A 793 24.73 3.23 -5.24
C LEU A 793 23.40 2.88 -5.93
N GLN A 794 22.85 3.81 -6.69
CA GLN A 794 21.62 3.59 -7.45
C GLN A 794 21.77 2.56 -8.56
N CYS A 795 22.94 2.42 -9.13
CA CYS A 795 23.24 1.41 -10.17
C CYS A 795 23.56 0.02 -9.61
N ALA A 796 24.02 -0.08 -8.34
CA ALA A 796 24.46 -1.34 -7.73
C ALA A 796 23.32 -2.15 -7.09
N SER A 797 22.19 -1.53 -6.75
CA SER A 797 21.11 -2.21 -6.00
C SER A 797 20.28 -3.21 -6.78
N GLY A 798 20.43 -3.27 -8.12
CA GLY A 798 19.92 -4.36 -8.98
C GLY A 798 18.44 -4.75 -8.88
N VAL A 799 17.61 -3.98 -8.19
CA VAL A 799 16.15 -4.23 -8.12
C VAL A 799 15.42 -3.00 -8.59
N CYS A 800 14.76 -3.15 -9.70
CA CYS A 800 13.96 -2.11 -10.28
C CYS A 800 12.47 -2.33 -10.10
N PRO A 801 11.75 -1.28 -9.80
CA PRO A 801 10.36 -1.18 -10.21
C PRO A 801 10.29 -0.49 -11.57
N ILE A 802 9.52 -1.04 -12.41
CA ILE A 802 9.04 -0.37 -13.60
C ILE A 802 8.15 0.80 -13.21
#